data_8f5277a3d6f3dee6a1f73a24519cc716
#
_entry.id   8f5277a3d6f3dee6a1f73a24519cc716
#
_cell.length_a   1.000
_cell.length_b   1.000
_cell.length_c   1.000
_cell.angle_alpha   90.00
_cell.angle_beta   90.00
_cell.angle_gamma   90.00
#
_symmetry.space_group_name_H-M   'P 1'
#
loop_
_entity.id
_entity.type
_entity.pdbx_description
1 polymer ?
#
loop_
_entity_poly.entity_id
_entity_poly.type
_entity_poly.pdbx_seq_one_letter_code
_entity_poly.pdbx_strand_id
1 'polypeptide(L)'
;MKVRSLFPAFIIGIAVLIQGCNEKETLYDLFAGTLPVLKVPVGDDILYTSPRSIFLSITDDAAELDGEMYSIERTSDDEDRITFLTSFPLESQITVSGMTYLKSNETLILEIGSLGKNIILERFDQMIERKANEYTEVDLSADISHLSDNQRELLGLLFQVADIMEDLYWAQVFPDREAAFSAMVNEDVIRFFNINYGPWERLNGNLPYLSGYGTKPAGSGYYPADMTSEEFEMIADPAKTSLYTMVTRNQEGSLEVVPYHVAFASQVEKAAGLLNRAAELAEDEGFRNYLHLRAEALLTDDYYASDMAWMEMKENDIDFVVGPIENYEDALYNYKAAHESFILLKDKTWSEKLSYINSVLPDMQRNLPVPDAYKQEIPGSDSDLGAYDVVYYAGDCNAGSKTIAINLPNDERVQSAKGSRKLQLKNAIRYKFEEILVPISNVLIAEEQREHVTFDAFFENIMYHEVAHGLGINQTINGKGTVRSALKEQYSALEEGKADILSLYLITQMHEQGMLGERDLMDNYVTFMASIFRSIRFGVASSHGKANMIRFYYFQELGAFTKDLGTGTYQINFEKMQNAMNELAVLILITQGNGEYELAKKLVTEKGFIREELQADLDRLKELSIPVDIVFNQGPELLGL
;
A
#
# COMPACT_ATOMS: atom_id res chain seq x y z
N MET A 1 24.43 -6.06 -40.71
CA MET A 1 23.34 -7.04 -40.99
C MET A 1 22.31 -6.80 -39.94
N LYS A 2 21.15 -6.24 -40.29
CA LYS A 2 20.10 -5.80 -39.34
C LYS A 2 19.45 -7.05 -38.75
N VAL A 3 19.64 -7.30 -37.47
CA VAL A 3 18.78 -8.21 -36.73
C VAL A 3 17.56 -7.41 -36.29
N ARG A 4 16.44 -7.66 -36.94
CA ARG A 4 15.12 -7.17 -36.54
C ARG A 4 14.75 -7.93 -35.28
N SER A 5 14.57 -7.21 -34.18
CA SER A 5 13.82 -7.67 -33.04
C SER A 5 12.37 -7.90 -33.49
N LEU A 6 11.97 -9.13 -33.56
CA LEU A 6 10.55 -9.51 -33.65
C LEU A 6 9.97 -9.47 -32.26
N PHE A 7 9.59 -8.27 -31.78
CA PHE A 7 8.49 -8.18 -30.88
C PHE A 7 7.21 -8.30 -31.71
N PRO A 8 6.31 -9.20 -31.40
CA PRO A 8 5.01 -9.19 -32.03
C PRO A 8 4.28 -7.95 -31.54
N ALA A 9 4.15 -6.97 -32.41
CA ALA A 9 3.19 -5.91 -32.25
C ALA A 9 1.77 -6.52 -32.34
N PHE A 10 1.29 -7.11 -31.25
CA PHE A 10 -0.12 -7.30 -30.99
C PHE A 10 -0.61 -6.13 -30.14
N ILE A 11 -0.56 -4.97 -30.74
CA ILE A 11 -1.21 -3.77 -30.28
C ILE A 11 -2.67 -3.91 -30.65
N ILE A 12 -3.50 -4.05 -29.59
CA ILE A 12 -4.81 -3.42 -29.50
C ILE A 12 -5.48 -3.19 -30.87
N GLY A 13 -5.98 -4.25 -31.44
CA GLY A 13 -6.94 -4.22 -32.53
C GLY A 13 -8.37 -3.98 -31.99
N ILE A 14 -8.53 -3.20 -30.89
CA ILE A 14 -9.84 -2.71 -30.44
C ILE A 14 -9.87 -1.21 -30.69
N ALA A 15 -9.81 -0.84 -31.94
CA ALA A 15 -10.22 0.49 -32.35
C ALA A 15 -11.00 0.38 -33.65
N VAL A 16 -12.28 0.65 -33.53
CA VAL A 16 -13.11 1.20 -34.59
C VAL A 16 -13.47 0.28 -35.77
N LEU A 17 -14.60 -0.39 -35.63
CA LEU A 17 -15.55 -0.54 -36.72
C LEU A 17 -16.97 -0.33 -36.20
N ILE A 18 -17.29 0.91 -35.85
CA ILE A 18 -18.66 1.38 -35.84
C ILE A 18 -18.84 2.22 -37.10
N GLN A 19 -19.26 1.58 -38.17
CA GLN A 19 -20.06 2.26 -39.19
C GLN A 19 -20.95 1.22 -39.90
N GLY A 20 -22.20 1.27 -39.48
CA GLY A 20 -23.41 1.14 -40.30
C GLY A 20 -23.63 -0.16 -41.05
N CYS A 21 -24.52 -1.00 -40.52
CA CYS A 21 -25.74 -1.46 -41.16
C CYS A 21 -26.31 -2.64 -40.37
N ASN A 22 -27.62 -2.63 -40.17
CA ASN A 22 -28.46 -3.70 -39.64
C ASN A 22 -27.90 -5.11 -39.86
N GLU A 23 -27.79 -5.87 -38.77
CA GLU A 23 -28.20 -7.28 -38.69
C GLU A 23 -27.34 -8.03 -37.67
N LYS A 24 -28.02 -8.63 -36.69
CA LYS A 24 -27.51 -9.54 -35.66
C LYS A 24 -26.41 -8.92 -34.75
N GLU A 25 -26.77 -8.76 -33.50
CA GLU A 25 -25.82 -8.54 -32.43
C GLU A 25 -24.78 -9.66 -32.43
N THR A 26 -23.66 -9.42 -33.07
CA THR A 26 -22.45 -10.23 -32.94
C THR A 26 -21.83 -9.91 -31.58
N LEU A 27 -21.74 -10.90 -30.70
CA LEU A 27 -21.04 -10.83 -29.44
C LEU A 27 -19.52 -10.68 -29.71
N TYR A 28 -19.04 -9.44 -29.88
CA TYR A 28 -17.62 -9.10 -29.95
C TYR A 28 -17.21 -8.37 -28.68
N ASP A 29 -17.34 -9.03 -27.53
CA ASP A 29 -16.98 -8.41 -26.28
C ASP A 29 -15.76 -9.09 -25.67
N LEU A 30 -14.86 -8.27 -25.09
CA LEU A 30 -13.77 -8.73 -24.26
C LEU A 30 -14.26 -8.85 -22.82
N PHE A 31 -14.19 -10.06 -22.29
CA PHE A 31 -14.50 -10.35 -20.89
C PHE A 31 -13.21 -10.53 -20.09
N ALA A 32 -13.19 -10.03 -18.87
CA ALA A 32 -12.05 -10.12 -17.97
C ALA A 32 -12.48 -10.57 -16.57
N GLY A 33 -11.58 -11.25 -15.89
CA GLY A 33 -11.76 -11.68 -14.51
C GLY A 33 -10.49 -12.30 -13.97
N THR A 34 -10.57 -12.90 -12.79
CA THR A 34 -9.43 -13.54 -12.13
C THR A 34 -9.73 -15.01 -11.88
N LEU A 35 -8.81 -15.89 -12.29
CA LEU A 35 -8.78 -17.27 -11.82
C LEU A 35 -8.31 -17.25 -10.36
N PRO A 36 -9.15 -17.64 -9.40
CA PRO A 36 -8.73 -17.69 -8.00
C PRO A 36 -7.85 -18.91 -7.73
N VAL A 37 -7.26 -18.98 -6.55
CA VAL A 37 -6.59 -20.21 -6.09
C VAL A 37 -7.61 -21.34 -5.98
N LEU A 38 -7.46 -22.37 -6.79
CA LEU A 38 -8.28 -23.57 -6.77
C LEU A 38 -7.46 -24.75 -6.23
N LYS A 39 -8.13 -25.66 -5.53
CA LYS A 39 -7.58 -26.96 -5.12
C LYS A 39 -7.93 -27.98 -6.18
N VAL A 40 -6.96 -28.48 -6.88
CA VAL A 40 -7.12 -29.45 -7.97
C VAL A 40 -6.56 -30.79 -7.50
N PRO A 41 -7.39 -31.84 -7.33
CA PRO A 41 -6.90 -33.19 -7.03
C PRO A 41 -6.14 -33.75 -8.24
N VAL A 42 -4.92 -34.21 -8.05
CA VAL A 42 -4.07 -34.85 -9.07
C VAL A 42 -3.56 -36.19 -8.50
N GLY A 43 -4.29 -37.28 -8.77
CA GLY A 43 -4.03 -38.56 -8.10
C GLY A 43 -4.26 -38.47 -6.59
N ASP A 44 -3.23 -38.82 -5.82
CA ASP A 44 -3.26 -38.72 -4.34
C ASP A 44 -2.80 -37.34 -3.83
N ASP A 45 -2.36 -36.45 -4.71
CA ASP A 45 -1.85 -35.12 -4.39
C ASP A 45 -2.93 -34.03 -4.60
N ILE A 46 -2.71 -32.86 -3.98
CA ILE A 46 -3.51 -31.65 -4.20
C ILE A 46 -2.61 -30.57 -4.80
N LEU A 47 -2.91 -30.17 -6.03
CA LEU A 47 -2.29 -29.04 -6.69
C LEU A 47 -3.10 -27.77 -6.37
N TYR A 48 -2.41 -26.66 -6.11
CA TYR A 48 -3.03 -25.34 -5.95
C TYR A 48 -2.68 -24.49 -7.17
N THR A 49 -3.70 -23.87 -7.78
CA THR A 49 -3.47 -22.89 -8.85
C THR A 49 -2.93 -21.60 -8.26
N SER A 50 -2.17 -20.86 -9.05
CA SER A 50 -1.86 -19.46 -8.74
C SER A 50 -2.98 -18.54 -9.22
N PRO A 51 -3.32 -17.44 -8.51
CA PRO A 51 -4.26 -16.47 -9.03
C PRO A 51 -3.68 -15.83 -10.30
N ARG A 52 -4.50 -15.72 -11.36
CA ARG A 52 -4.11 -15.06 -12.60
C ARG A 52 -5.30 -14.37 -13.27
N SER A 53 -5.03 -13.37 -14.08
CA SER A 53 -6.05 -12.73 -14.90
C SER A 53 -6.44 -13.60 -16.08
N ILE A 54 -7.71 -13.52 -16.46
CA ILE A 54 -8.28 -14.18 -17.64
C ILE A 54 -8.86 -13.08 -18.51
N PHE A 55 -8.51 -13.12 -19.81
CA PHE A 55 -9.09 -12.27 -20.85
C PHE A 55 -9.64 -13.18 -21.94
N LEU A 56 -10.93 -13.07 -22.20
CA LEU A 56 -11.63 -13.93 -23.15
C LEU A 56 -12.47 -13.09 -24.11
N SER A 57 -12.17 -13.18 -25.40
CA SER A 57 -13.02 -12.60 -26.45
C SER A 57 -13.96 -13.67 -26.99
N ILE A 58 -15.23 -13.33 -27.26
CA ILE A 58 -16.24 -14.26 -27.77
C ILE A 58 -16.86 -13.71 -29.05
N THR A 59 -16.97 -14.59 -30.04
CA THR A 59 -17.77 -14.40 -31.26
C THR A 59 -18.94 -15.37 -31.27
N ASP A 60 -19.73 -15.39 -32.34
CA ASP A 60 -20.87 -16.31 -32.47
C ASP A 60 -20.47 -17.81 -32.45
N ASP A 61 -19.24 -18.14 -32.88
CA ASP A 61 -18.79 -19.53 -33.09
C ASP A 61 -17.39 -19.82 -32.53
N ALA A 62 -16.72 -18.82 -31.93
CA ALA A 62 -15.37 -18.98 -31.41
C ALA A 62 -15.16 -18.18 -30.12
N ALA A 63 -14.28 -18.69 -29.26
CA ALA A 63 -13.70 -17.99 -28.11
C ALA A 63 -12.19 -17.90 -28.28
N GLU A 64 -11.61 -16.73 -28.00
CA GLU A 64 -10.16 -16.50 -27.99
C GLU A 64 -9.69 -16.30 -26.56
N LEU A 65 -8.76 -17.16 -26.14
CA LEU A 65 -8.09 -17.09 -24.83
C LEU A 65 -6.58 -17.10 -25.05
N ASP A 66 -5.88 -16.10 -24.56
CA ASP A 66 -4.41 -15.99 -24.65
C ASP A 66 -3.86 -16.13 -26.10
N GLY A 67 -4.62 -15.66 -27.10
CA GLY A 67 -4.27 -15.73 -28.52
C GLY A 67 -4.63 -17.06 -29.20
N GLU A 68 -5.19 -18.02 -28.47
CA GLU A 68 -5.64 -19.29 -29.01
C GLU A 68 -7.16 -19.32 -29.22
N MET A 69 -7.58 -19.82 -30.40
CA MET A 69 -8.98 -19.89 -30.80
C MET A 69 -9.59 -21.25 -30.48
N TYR A 70 -10.75 -21.23 -29.84
CA TYR A 70 -11.53 -22.41 -29.47
C TYR A 70 -12.92 -22.33 -30.08
N SER A 71 -13.41 -23.43 -30.61
CA SER A 71 -14.78 -23.51 -31.13
C SER A 71 -15.79 -23.50 -29.99
N ILE A 72 -16.86 -22.76 -30.17
CA ILE A 72 -18.02 -22.75 -29.27
C ILE A 72 -19.28 -23.03 -30.07
N GLU A 73 -20.24 -23.69 -29.46
CA GLU A 73 -21.56 -24.00 -30.08
C GLU A 73 -22.66 -23.36 -29.22
N ARG A 74 -23.40 -22.44 -29.80
CA ARG A 74 -24.53 -21.80 -29.14
C ARG A 74 -25.68 -22.81 -29.02
N THR A 75 -26.00 -23.21 -27.79
CA THR A 75 -26.97 -24.26 -27.51
C THR A 75 -28.33 -23.71 -27.11
N SER A 76 -28.40 -22.52 -26.50
CA SER A 76 -29.64 -21.81 -26.21
C SER A 76 -29.45 -20.30 -26.26
N ASP A 77 -30.56 -19.61 -26.52
CA ASP A 77 -30.67 -18.14 -26.47
C ASP A 77 -32.08 -17.80 -26.03
N ASP A 78 -32.23 -17.43 -24.77
CA ASP A 78 -33.46 -16.98 -24.17
C ASP A 78 -33.42 -15.48 -23.79
N GLU A 79 -34.44 -14.94 -23.14
CA GLU A 79 -34.53 -13.53 -22.81
C GLU A 79 -33.36 -13.07 -21.90
N ASP A 80 -32.89 -13.95 -21.00
CA ASP A 80 -31.92 -13.59 -19.95
C ASP A 80 -30.52 -14.09 -20.22
N ARG A 81 -30.33 -15.15 -21.03
CA ARG A 81 -29.04 -15.81 -21.18
C ARG A 81 -28.82 -16.45 -22.55
N ILE A 82 -27.51 -16.55 -22.88
CA ILE A 82 -27.05 -17.38 -24.00
C ILE A 82 -26.11 -18.44 -23.44
N THR A 83 -26.33 -19.70 -23.78
CA THR A 83 -25.50 -20.82 -23.34
C THR A 83 -24.68 -21.36 -24.49
N PHE A 84 -23.44 -21.64 -24.25
CA PHE A 84 -22.50 -22.22 -25.21
C PHE A 84 -21.97 -23.55 -24.69
N LEU A 85 -21.96 -24.55 -25.56
CA LEU A 85 -21.16 -25.77 -25.37
C LEU A 85 -19.75 -25.50 -25.85
N THR A 86 -18.77 -25.83 -25.03
CA THR A 86 -17.36 -25.66 -25.35
C THR A 86 -16.50 -26.61 -24.53
N SER A 87 -15.22 -26.77 -24.93
CA SER A 87 -14.22 -27.47 -24.14
C SER A 87 -12.85 -26.89 -24.47
N PHE A 88 -12.28 -26.10 -23.56
CA PHE A 88 -10.93 -25.60 -23.72
C PHE A 88 -10.17 -25.59 -22.39
N PRO A 89 -8.84 -25.77 -22.42
CA PRO A 89 -8.02 -25.72 -21.23
C PRO A 89 -7.91 -24.27 -20.73
N LEU A 90 -8.18 -24.05 -19.45
CA LEU A 90 -7.92 -22.79 -18.79
C LEU A 90 -6.53 -22.79 -18.14
N GLU A 91 -6.12 -23.97 -17.66
CA GLU A 91 -4.81 -24.28 -17.10
C GLU A 91 -4.56 -25.79 -17.25
N SER A 92 -3.33 -26.28 -17.01
CA SER A 92 -2.91 -27.66 -17.31
C SER A 92 -3.83 -28.78 -16.77
N GLN A 93 -4.64 -28.51 -15.76
CA GLN A 93 -5.57 -29.46 -15.12
C GLN A 93 -6.99 -28.92 -15.02
N ILE A 94 -7.27 -27.77 -15.63
CA ILE A 94 -8.56 -27.08 -15.53
C ILE A 94 -9.11 -26.85 -16.93
N THR A 95 -10.27 -27.44 -17.19
CA THR A 95 -10.95 -27.33 -18.49
C THR A 95 -12.30 -26.64 -18.28
N VAL A 96 -12.57 -25.63 -19.08
CA VAL A 96 -13.91 -25.05 -19.23
C VAL A 96 -14.76 -26.05 -20.01
N SER A 97 -15.91 -26.43 -19.45
CA SER A 97 -16.83 -27.42 -20.06
C SER A 97 -18.11 -26.79 -20.63
N GLY A 98 -18.33 -25.51 -20.37
CA GLY A 98 -19.45 -24.74 -20.87
C GLY A 98 -19.32 -23.27 -20.50
N MET A 99 -20.09 -22.42 -21.17
CA MET A 99 -20.16 -20.99 -20.88
C MET A 99 -21.61 -20.53 -20.88
N THR A 100 -21.95 -19.59 -20.01
CA THR A 100 -23.25 -18.92 -19.97
C THR A 100 -23.04 -17.42 -19.93
N TYR A 101 -23.54 -16.69 -20.93
CA TYR A 101 -23.62 -15.25 -20.94
C TYR A 101 -24.94 -14.79 -20.36
N LEU A 102 -24.91 -13.96 -19.33
CA LEU A 102 -26.06 -13.34 -18.69
C LEU A 102 -26.30 -11.95 -19.29
N LYS A 103 -27.42 -11.77 -20.02
CA LYS A 103 -27.75 -10.51 -20.71
C LYS A 103 -28.09 -9.38 -19.74
N SER A 104 -28.63 -9.70 -18.57
CA SER A 104 -29.10 -8.71 -17.59
C SER A 104 -27.99 -7.89 -16.96
N ASN A 105 -26.79 -8.44 -16.83
CA ASN A 105 -25.61 -7.80 -16.24
C ASN A 105 -24.36 -7.95 -17.09
N GLU A 106 -24.50 -8.41 -18.31
CA GLU A 106 -23.41 -8.58 -19.30
C GLU A 106 -22.21 -9.38 -18.77
N THR A 107 -22.51 -10.44 -18.01
CA THR A 107 -21.53 -11.28 -17.32
C THR A 107 -21.38 -12.62 -18.00
N LEU A 108 -20.15 -13.12 -18.15
CA LEU A 108 -19.85 -14.44 -18.68
C LEU A 108 -19.45 -15.39 -17.57
N ILE A 109 -20.16 -16.50 -17.45
CA ILE A 109 -19.88 -17.57 -16.50
C ILE A 109 -19.16 -18.71 -17.23
N LEU A 110 -17.94 -19.05 -16.79
CA LEU A 110 -17.19 -20.21 -17.23
C LEU A 110 -17.45 -21.39 -16.28
N GLU A 111 -17.92 -22.51 -16.82
CA GLU A 111 -18.20 -23.71 -16.04
C GLU A 111 -16.96 -24.62 -16.01
N ILE A 112 -16.46 -24.92 -14.81
CA ILE A 112 -15.35 -25.84 -14.60
C ILE A 112 -15.91 -27.18 -14.13
N GLY A 113 -16.32 -28.01 -15.09
CA GLY A 113 -17.02 -29.26 -14.82
C GLY A 113 -16.26 -30.22 -13.91
N SER A 114 -14.93 -30.30 -14.01
CA SER A 114 -14.07 -31.16 -13.19
C SER A 114 -14.04 -30.76 -11.70
N LEU A 115 -14.35 -29.50 -11.37
CA LEU A 115 -14.31 -28.97 -10.00
C LEU A 115 -15.69 -28.60 -9.47
N GLY A 116 -16.75 -28.65 -10.30
CA GLY A 116 -18.10 -28.20 -9.95
C GLY A 116 -18.12 -26.72 -9.54
N LYS A 117 -17.28 -25.88 -10.14
CA LYS A 117 -17.13 -24.45 -9.85
C LYS A 117 -17.32 -23.62 -11.10
N ASN A 118 -17.71 -22.38 -10.88
CA ASN A 118 -17.87 -21.38 -11.92
C ASN A 118 -16.88 -20.24 -11.71
N ILE A 119 -16.38 -19.66 -12.80
CA ILE A 119 -15.60 -18.43 -12.83
C ILE A 119 -16.44 -17.38 -13.52
N ILE A 120 -16.56 -16.21 -12.91
CA ILE A 120 -17.35 -15.10 -13.43
C ILE A 120 -16.38 -14.10 -14.07
N LEU A 121 -16.66 -13.75 -15.33
CA LEU A 121 -15.96 -12.70 -16.05
C LEU A 121 -16.96 -11.57 -16.34
N GLU A 122 -16.50 -10.34 -16.12
CA GLU A 122 -17.23 -9.12 -16.45
C GLU A 122 -16.83 -8.64 -17.85
N ARG A 123 -17.62 -7.81 -18.51
CA ARG A 123 -17.13 -7.05 -19.66
C ARG A 123 -15.94 -6.21 -19.25
N PHE A 124 -14.94 -6.14 -20.11
CA PHE A 124 -13.68 -5.46 -19.79
C PHE A 124 -13.89 -3.97 -19.45
N ASP A 125 -14.72 -3.28 -20.21
CA ASP A 125 -15.03 -1.86 -19.98
C ASP A 125 -15.71 -1.64 -18.62
N GLN A 126 -16.68 -2.48 -18.25
CA GLN A 126 -17.35 -2.42 -16.93
C GLN A 126 -16.39 -2.77 -15.79
N MET A 127 -15.53 -3.77 -15.98
CA MET A 127 -14.51 -4.12 -14.98
C MET A 127 -13.56 -2.96 -14.71
N ILE A 128 -13.05 -2.32 -15.76
CA ILE A 128 -12.10 -1.20 -15.63
C ILE A 128 -12.78 0.01 -14.99
N GLU A 129 -13.99 0.39 -15.44
CA GLU A 129 -14.76 1.47 -14.83
C GLU A 129 -14.96 1.21 -13.33
N ARG A 130 -15.39 0.00 -12.95
CA ARG A 130 -15.55 -0.37 -11.54
C ARG A 130 -14.24 -0.27 -10.76
N LYS A 131 -13.13 -0.80 -11.31
CA LYS A 131 -11.82 -0.75 -10.66
C LYS A 131 -11.27 0.67 -10.52
N ALA A 132 -11.45 1.51 -11.53
CA ALA A 132 -11.06 2.91 -11.45
C ALA A 132 -11.89 3.66 -10.38
N ASN A 133 -13.16 3.32 -10.24
CA ASN A 133 -14.07 3.90 -9.25
C ASN A 133 -13.91 3.32 -7.83
N GLU A 134 -13.09 2.29 -7.63
CA GLU A 134 -12.65 1.86 -6.29
C GLU A 134 -11.72 2.89 -5.61
N TYR A 135 -11.27 3.91 -6.36
CA TYR A 135 -10.42 5.01 -5.87
C TYR A 135 -11.16 6.34 -5.94
N THR A 136 -11.31 6.99 -4.79
CA THR A 136 -11.92 8.33 -4.71
C THR A 136 -10.86 9.40 -4.95
N GLU A 137 -11.17 10.33 -5.84
CA GLU A 137 -10.31 11.50 -6.08
C GLU A 137 -10.57 12.57 -5.01
N VAL A 138 -9.50 13.11 -4.45
CA VAL A 138 -9.54 14.18 -3.44
C VAL A 138 -8.53 15.28 -3.80
N ASP A 139 -8.88 16.53 -3.53
CA ASP A 139 -8.00 17.68 -3.75
C ASP A 139 -6.97 17.75 -2.61
N LEU A 140 -5.70 17.48 -2.95
CA LEU A 140 -4.60 17.54 -1.99
C LEU A 140 -4.18 19.00 -1.76
N SER A 141 -4.58 19.55 -0.63
CA SER A 141 -4.29 20.94 -0.28
C SER A 141 -3.94 21.09 1.21
N ALA A 142 -3.30 22.21 1.53
CA ALA A 142 -3.02 22.65 2.88
C ALA A 142 -3.04 24.19 2.97
N ASP A 143 -3.18 24.73 4.18
CA ASP A 143 -3.12 26.18 4.40
C ASP A 143 -1.67 26.68 4.32
N ILE A 144 -1.38 27.45 3.29
CA ILE A 144 -0.09 28.12 3.08
C ILE A 144 -0.14 29.64 3.37
N SER A 145 -1.22 30.13 4.01
CA SER A 145 -1.39 31.57 4.28
C SER A 145 -0.30 32.15 5.17
N HIS A 146 0.30 31.32 6.00
CA HIS A 146 1.38 31.67 6.92
C HIS A 146 2.76 31.73 6.28
N LEU A 147 2.94 31.21 5.04
CA LEU A 147 4.22 31.20 4.34
C LEU A 147 4.53 32.56 3.73
N SER A 148 5.81 32.95 3.77
CA SER A 148 6.34 34.14 3.11
C SER A 148 6.31 34.00 1.57
N ASP A 149 6.50 35.12 0.86
CA ASP A 149 6.61 35.12 -0.60
C ASP A 149 7.80 34.27 -1.08
N ASN A 150 8.94 34.30 -0.37
CA ASN A 150 10.11 33.47 -0.68
C ASN A 150 9.79 31.97 -0.50
N GLN A 151 9.09 31.60 0.58
CA GLN A 151 8.70 30.22 0.82
C GLN A 151 7.70 29.71 -0.23
N ARG A 152 6.79 30.55 -0.72
CA ARG A 152 5.86 30.21 -1.81
C ARG A 152 6.59 30.03 -3.15
N GLU A 153 7.56 30.90 -3.47
CA GLU A 153 8.40 30.73 -4.67
C GLU A 153 9.26 29.46 -4.56
N LEU A 154 9.81 29.18 -3.39
CA LEU A 154 10.53 27.95 -3.09
C LEU A 154 9.66 26.71 -3.33
N LEU A 155 8.41 26.67 -2.85
CA LEU A 155 7.48 25.57 -3.12
C LEU A 155 7.32 25.33 -4.64
N GLY A 156 7.17 26.38 -5.44
CA GLY A 156 7.09 26.27 -6.89
C GLY A 156 8.32 25.61 -7.54
N LEU A 157 9.51 25.74 -6.94
CA LEU A 157 10.71 25.03 -7.38
C LEU A 157 10.70 23.57 -6.94
N LEU A 158 10.22 23.29 -5.72
CA LEU A 158 10.11 21.91 -5.20
C LEU A 158 9.13 21.07 -6.02
N PHE A 159 8.00 21.62 -6.46
CA PHE A 159 7.07 20.95 -7.39
C PHE A 159 7.80 20.51 -8.67
N GLN A 160 8.61 21.40 -9.27
CA GLN A 160 9.37 21.04 -10.46
C GLN A 160 10.41 19.92 -10.22
N VAL A 161 11.00 19.86 -9.03
CA VAL A 161 11.88 18.73 -8.65
C VAL A 161 11.07 17.45 -8.47
N ALA A 162 9.91 17.55 -7.85
CA ALA A 162 9.02 16.41 -7.64
C ALA A 162 8.53 15.81 -8.97
N ASP A 163 8.19 16.63 -9.95
CA ASP A 163 7.85 16.16 -11.32
C ASP A 163 8.99 15.39 -11.98
N ILE A 164 10.25 15.79 -11.71
CA ILE A 164 11.41 15.03 -12.20
C ILE A 164 11.50 13.67 -11.51
N MET A 165 11.21 13.57 -10.21
CA MET A 165 11.18 12.27 -9.50
C MET A 165 10.07 11.37 -10.03
N GLU A 166 8.92 11.94 -10.36
CA GLU A 166 7.80 11.24 -11.03
C GLU A 166 8.25 10.60 -12.35
N ASP A 167 8.91 11.39 -13.21
CA ASP A 167 9.43 10.90 -14.51
C ASP A 167 10.50 9.81 -14.33
N LEU A 168 11.38 9.96 -13.32
CA LEU A 168 12.40 8.95 -13.01
C LEU A 168 11.78 7.65 -12.53
N TYR A 169 10.76 7.73 -11.68
CA TYR A 169 10.05 6.54 -11.22
C TYR A 169 9.35 5.81 -12.38
N TRP A 170 8.67 6.53 -13.27
CA TRP A 170 8.11 5.93 -14.47
C TRP A 170 9.16 5.19 -15.31
N ALA A 171 10.35 5.80 -15.50
CA ALA A 171 11.45 5.17 -16.22
C ALA A 171 11.96 3.89 -15.52
N GLN A 172 11.86 3.84 -14.18
CA GLN A 172 12.26 2.67 -13.39
C GLN A 172 11.22 1.54 -13.41
N VAL A 173 9.92 1.85 -13.47
CA VAL A 173 8.86 0.83 -13.32
C VAL A 173 8.20 0.43 -14.63
N PHE A 174 8.10 1.37 -15.58
CA PHE A 174 7.48 1.12 -16.88
C PHE A 174 8.07 2.04 -17.97
N PRO A 175 9.26 1.71 -18.51
CA PRO A 175 9.97 2.56 -19.48
C PRO A 175 9.19 2.87 -20.77
N ASP A 176 8.27 1.98 -21.18
CA ASP A 176 7.47 2.12 -22.39
C ASP A 176 6.18 2.97 -22.20
N ARG A 177 6.15 3.81 -21.17
CA ARG A 177 4.99 4.65 -20.79
C ARG A 177 4.37 5.39 -21.97
N GLU A 178 5.16 6.12 -22.74
CA GLU A 178 4.65 6.95 -23.86
C GLU A 178 3.98 6.11 -24.96
N ALA A 179 4.56 4.98 -25.30
CA ALA A 179 3.98 4.06 -26.27
C ALA A 179 2.66 3.48 -25.78
N ALA A 180 2.59 3.10 -24.50
CA ALA A 180 1.36 2.60 -23.89
C ALA A 180 0.25 3.64 -23.88
N PHE A 181 0.52 4.87 -23.42
CA PHE A 181 -0.47 5.95 -23.39
C PHE A 181 -0.99 6.30 -24.78
N SER A 182 -0.10 6.32 -25.79
CA SER A 182 -0.49 6.62 -27.17
C SER A 182 -1.44 5.58 -27.77
N ALA A 183 -1.46 4.37 -27.21
CA ALA A 183 -2.33 3.28 -27.64
C ALA A 183 -3.66 3.22 -26.87
N MET A 184 -3.80 3.92 -25.75
CA MET A 184 -4.99 3.91 -24.91
C MET A 184 -5.99 4.98 -25.36
N VAL A 185 -7.27 4.60 -25.43
CA VAL A 185 -8.38 5.51 -25.81
C VAL A 185 -9.48 5.58 -24.74
N ASN A 186 -9.52 4.62 -23.82
CA ASN A 186 -10.51 4.58 -22.75
C ASN A 186 -9.97 5.36 -21.54
N GLU A 187 -10.73 6.33 -21.05
CA GLU A 187 -10.33 7.22 -19.95
C GLU A 187 -10.16 6.47 -18.61
N ASP A 188 -10.99 5.46 -18.34
CA ASP A 188 -10.87 4.64 -17.13
C ASP A 188 -9.62 3.77 -17.16
N VAL A 189 -9.24 3.24 -18.34
CA VAL A 189 -7.97 2.54 -18.53
C VAL A 189 -6.80 3.47 -18.23
N ILE A 190 -6.81 4.69 -18.80
CA ILE A 190 -5.75 5.69 -18.58
C ILE A 190 -5.67 6.06 -17.10
N ARG A 191 -6.81 6.32 -16.46
CA ARG A 191 -6.89 6.64 -15.03
C ARG A 191 -6.33 5.50 -14.18
N PHE A 192 -6.77 4.26 -14.41
CA PHE A 192 -6.31 3.10 -13.64
C PHE A 192 -4.85 2.75 -13.90
N PHE A 193 -4.36 3.01 -15.11
CA PHE A 193 -2.95 2.86 -15.47
C PHE A 193 -2.05 3.86 -14.74
N ASN A 194 -2.49 5.11 -14.60
CA ASN A 194 -1.78 6.13 -13.80
C ASN A 194 -1.75 5.76 -12.31
N ILE A 195 -2.87 5.29 -11.75
CA ILE A 195 -2.95 4.88 -10.34
C ILE A 195 -1.93 3.76 -10.05
N ASN A 196 -1.77 2.81 -10.97
CA ASN A 196 -0.94 1.63 -10.79
C ASN A 196 0.48 1.76 -11.35
N TYR A 197 0.80 2.84 -12.06
CA TYR A 197 2.09 3.02 -12.78
C TYR A 197 2.40 1.86 -13.72
N GLY A 198 1.40 1.43 -14.48
CA GLY A 198 1.54 0.35 -15.43
C GLY A 198 0.32 -0.57 -15.48
N PRO A 199 0.40 -1.68 -16.22
CA PRO A 199 -0.73 -2.57 -16.50
C PRO A 199 -1.02 -3.60 -15.39
N TRP A 200 -0.44 -3.44 -14.20
CA TRP A 200 -0.56 -4.39 -13.09
C TRP A 200 -1.24 -3.75 -11.87
N GLU A 201 -2.25 -4.41 -11.36
CA GLU A 201 -3.01 -3.94 -10.20
C GLU A 201 -2.24 -4.15 -8.90
N ARG A 202 -1.65 -3.08 -8.36
CA ARG A 202 -0.76 -3.11 -7.18
C ARG A 202 -1.43 -3.64 -5.92
N LEU A 203 -2.68 -3.31 -5.69
CA LEU A 203 -3.44 -3.78 -4.53
C LEU A 203 -4.03 -5.19 -4.69
N ASN A 204 -3.84 -5.82 -5.86
CA ASN A 204 -4.29 -7.16 -6.15
C ASN A 204 -3.14 -8.08 -6.61
N GLY A 205 -2.04 -8.06 -5.86
CA GLY A 205 -0.89 -8.93 -6.12
C GLY A 205 -0.18 -8.70 -7.46
N ASN A 206 -0.26 -7.50 -8.01
CA ASN A 206 0.30 -7.15 -9.33
C ASN A 206 -0.26 -8.02 -10.48
N LEU A 207 -1.52 -8.44 -10.39
CA LEU A 207 -2.17 -9.12 -11.51
C LEU A 207 -2.34 -8.15 -12.68
N PRO A 208 -2.03 -8.57 -13.93
CA PRO A 208 -2.25 -7.74 -15.10
C PRO A 208 -3.77 -7.53 -15.30
N TYR A 209 -4.18 -6.29 -15.52
CA TYR A 209 -5.58 -5.95 -15.85
C TYR A 209 -5.76 -5.55 -17.32
N LEU A 210 -4.67 -5.52 -18.08
CA LEU A 210 -4.69 -5.34 -19.55
C LEU A 210 -4.26 -6.62 -20.25
N SER A 211 -4.99 -6.99 -21.30
CA SER A 211 -4.62 -8.11 -22.17
C SER A 211 -3.28 -7.86 -22.85
N GLY A 212 -2.51 -8.93 -23.06
CA GLY A 212 -1.18 -8.86 -23.68
C GLY A 212 -0.04 -8.60 -22.71
N TYR A 213 -0.32 -8.28 -21.45
CA TYR A 213 0.69 -8.18 -20.40
C TYR A 213 0.68 -9.45 -19.54
N GLY A 214 1.85 -10.07 -19.39
CA GLY A 214 2.05 -11.20 -18.48
C GLY A 214 2.21 -10.76 -17.02
N THR A 215 2.69 -11.66 -16.17
CA THR A 215 3.07 -11.36 -14.79
C THR A 215 4.05 -10.20 -14.75
N LYS A 216 3.89 -9.29 -13.79
CA LYS A 216 4.81 -8.17 -13.58
C LYS A 216 6.24 -8.73 -13.43
N PRO A 217 7.19 -8.32 -14.27
CA PRO A 217 8.56 -8.79 -14.15
C PRO A 217 9.17 -8.30 -12.83
N ALA A 218 9.72 -9.20 -12.04
CA ALA A 218 10.49 -8.82 -10.87
C ALA A 218 11.73 -8.02 -11.32
N GLY A 219 12.01 -6.90 -10.66
CA GLY A 219 13.10 -5.99 -11.01
C GLY A 219 12.92 -5.25 -12.33
N SER A 220 11.69 -5.15 -12.84
CA SER A 220 11.40 -4.43 -14.09
C SER A 220 11.94 -3.00 -14.05
N GLY A 221 12.61 -2.58 -15.14
CA GLY A 221 13.22 -1.26 -15.25
C GLY A 221 14.59 -1.13 -14.58
N TYR A 222 14.90 -1.90 -13.57
CA TYR A 222 16.22 -1.88 -12.91
C TYR A 222 17.22 -2.86 -13.53
N TYR A 223 16.73 -3.90 -14.20
CA TYR A 223 17.54 -4.96 -14.82
C TYR A 223 17.03 -5.27 -16.23
N PRO A 224 17.89 -5.78 -17.12
CA PRO A 224 17.44 -6.27 -18.41
C PRO A 224 16.44 -7.42 -18.25
N ALA A 225 15.35 -7.37 -18.99
CA ALA A 225 14.28 -8.38 -18.92
C ALA A 225 14.74 -9.81 -19.26
N ASP A 226 15.84 -9.95 -19.99
CA ASP A 226 16.45 -11.21 -20.39
C ASP A 226 17.63 -11.65 -19.49
N MET A 227 17.90 -10.91 -18.40
CA MET A 227 18.97 -11.22 -17.46
C MET A 227 18.69 -12.50 -16.70
N THR A 228 19.69 -13.38 -16.60
CA THR A 228 19.64 -14.57 -15.73
C THR A 228 20.31 -14.30 -14.38
N SER A 229 19.95 -15.08 -13.37
CA SER A 229 20.59 -15.00 -12.05
C SER A 229 22.09 -15.33 -12.14
N GLU A 230 22.48 -16.27 -13.00
CA GLU A 230 23.86 -16.66 -13.21
C GLU A 230 24.67 -15.52 -13.84
N GLU A 231 24.10 -14.79 -14.80
CA GLU A 231 24.75 -13.60 -15.38
C GLU A 231 24.94 -12.51 -14.32
N PHE A 232 23.92 -12.25 -13.50
CA PHE A 232 24.00 -11.28 -12.40
C PHE A 232 25.10 -11.65 -11.41
N GLU A 233 25.19 -12.91 -10.99
CA GLU A 233 26.23 -13.35 -10.05
C GLU A 233 27.65 -13.19 -10.63
N MET A 234 27.82 -13.33 -11.94
CA MET A 234 29.11 -13.15 -12.61
C MET A 234 29.58 -11.69 -12.74
N ILE A 235 28.72 -10.71 -12.49
CA ILE A 235 29.15 -9.30 -12.45
C ILE A 235 30.18 -9.11 -11.35
N ALA A 236 31.39 -8.70 -11.73
CA ALA A 236 32.48 -8.50 -10.78
C ALA A 236 32.39 -7.18 -10.00
N ASP A 237 31.65 -6.19 -10.52
CA ASP A 237 31.46 -4.90 -9.87
C ASP A 237 30.64 -5.04 -8.59
N PRO A 238 31.18 -4.70 -7.40
CA PRO A 238 30.46 -4.78 -6.15
C PRO A 238 29.24 -3.81 -6.08
N ALA A 239 29.25 -2.75 -6.91
CA ALA A 239 28.15 -1.81 -6.99
C ALA A 239 26.85 -2.44 -7.59
N LYS A 240 26.90 -3.68 -8.09
CA LYS A 240 25.72 -4.40 -8.54
C LYS A 240 24.62 -4.52 -7.48
N THR A 241 24.98 -4.50 -6.20
CA THR A 241 24.06 -4.56 -5.04
C THR A 241 23.79 -3.18 -4.42
N SER A 242 24.31 -2.09 -5.01
CA SER A 242 24.02 -0.73 -4.54
C SER A 242 22.57 -0.37 -4.80
N LEU A 243 21.96 0.36 -3.85
CA LEU A 243 20.61 0.92 -3.98
C LEU A 243 20.49 1.90 -5.16
N TYR A 244 21.60 2.52 -5.57
CA TYR A 244 21.63 3.66 -6.49
C TYR A 244 22.28 3.33 -7.83
N THR A 245 22.04 2.12 -8.33
CA THR A 245 22.56 1.68 -9.63
C THR A 245 21.51 0.89 -10.40
N MET A 246 21.58 0.98 -11.73
CA MET A 246 20.88 0.08 -12.64
C MET A 246 21.86 -0.97 -13.15
N VAL A 247 21.34 -2.11 -13.59
CA VAL A 247 22.07 -3.09 -14.38
C VAL A 247 21.53 -3.03 -15.81
N THR A 248 22.40 -2.78 -16.77
CA THR A 248 22.00 -2.65 -18.19
C THR A 248 22.85 -3.55 -19.09
N ARG A 249 22.48 -3.72 -20.36
CA ARG A 249 23.35 -4.35 -21.35
C ARG A 249 24.07 -3.29 -22.16
N ASN A 250 25.39 -3.39 -22.21
CA ASN A 250 26.21 -2.53 -23.08
C ASN A 250 26.06 -2.92 -24.56
N GLN A 251 26.74 -2.20 -25.45
CA GLN A 251 26.67 -2.43 -26.90
C GLN A 251 27.15 -3.83 -27.33
N GLU A 252 27.94 -4.50 -26.51
CA GLU A 252 28.45 -5.85 -26.74
C GLU A 252 27.51 -6.93 -26.18
N GLY A 253 26.41 -6.52 -25.51
CA GLY A 253 25.44 -7.41 -24.89
C GLY A 253 25.83 -7.88 -23.48
N SER A 254 26.98 -7.45 -22.96
CA SER A 254 27.40 -7.77 -21.58
C SER A 254 26.70 -6.90 -20.56
N LEU A 255 26.48 -7.44 -19.35
CA LEU A 255 25.91 -6.68 -18.26
C LEU A 255 26.93 -5.64 -17.74
N GLU A 256 26.44 -4.44 -17.49
CA GLU A 256 27.20 -3.36 -16.83
C GLU A 256 26.35 -2.72 -15.73
N VAL A 257 27.03 -2.21 -14.70
CA VAL A 257 26.42 -1.50 -13.58
C VAL A 257 26.55 0.00 -13.84
N VAL A 258 25.42 0.70 -13.87
CA VAL A 258 25.37 2.13 -14.18
C VAL A 258 24.80 2.88 -12.97
N PRO A 259 25.57 3.79 -12.33
CA PRO A 259 25.06 4.64 -11.25
C PRO A 259 23.89 5.51 -11.70
N TYR A 260 22.94 5.81 -10.79
CA TYR A 260 21.76 6.60 -11.12
C TYR A 260 22.11 8.00 -11.65
N HIS A 261 23.11 8.67 -11.05
CA HIS A 261 23.55 9.97 -11.53
C HIS A 261 24.12 9.95 -12.97
N VAL A 262 24.52 8.78 -13.47
CA VAL A 262 24.96 8.57 -14.87
C VAL A 262 23.77 8.17 -15.74
N ALA A 263 22.97 7.20 -15.29
CA ALA A 263 21.83 6.69 -16.03
C ALA A 263 20.77 7.79 -16.31
N PHE A 264 20.59 8.69 -15.34
CA PHE A 264 19.62 9.77 -15.35
C PHE A 264 20.26 11.16 -15.34
N ALA A 265 21.48 11.31 -15.89
CA ALA A 265 22.28 12.53 -15.77
C ALA A 265 21.52 13.83 -16.05
N SER A 266 20.77 13.88 -17.17
CA SER A 266 20.02 15.09 -17.57
C SER A 266 18.96 15.50 -16.53
N GLN A 267 18.24 14.52 -15.99
CA GLN A 267 17.18 14.75 -15.00
C GLN A 267 17.76 15.15 -13.64
N VAL A 268 18.78 14.45 -13.15
CA VAL A 268 19.38 14.76 -11.86
C VAL A 268 20.14 16.09 -11.87
N GLU A 269 20.80 16.47 -12.99
CA GLU A 269 21.40 17.78 -13.16
C GLU A 269 20.36 18.91 -13.09
N LYS A 270 19.22 18.73 -13.74
CA LYS A 270 18.10 19.68 -13.69
C LYS A 270 17.53 19.79 -12.27
N ALA A 271 17.28 18.65 -11.61
CA ALA A 271 16.78 18.61 -10.24
C ALA A 271 17.76 19.29 -9.25
N ALA A 272 19.06 19.00 -9.34
CA ALA A 272 20.08 19.62 -8.52
C ALA A 272 20.17 21.14 -8.73
N GLY A 273 20.03 21.60 -9.98
CA GLY A 273 19.96 23.04 -10.29
C GLY A 273 18.75 23.74 -9.66
N LEU A 274 17.58 23.10 -9.66
CA LEU A 274 16.36 23.60 -9.01
C LEU A 274 16.50 23.60 -7.48
N LEU A 275 17.07 22.54 -6.88
CA LEU A 275 17.31 22.45 -5.44
C LEU A 275 18.25 23.56 -4.95
N ASN A 276 19.34 23.85 -5.69
CA ASN A 276 20.25 24.94 -5.35
C ASN A 276 19.55 26.31 -5.41
N ARG A 277 18.67 26.55 -6.40
CA ARG A 277 17.86 27.77 -6.45
C ARG A 277 16.86 27.85 -5.28
N ALA A 278 16.21 26.72 -4.94
CA ALA A 278 15.32 26.64 -3.79
C ALA A 278 16.08 26.93 -2.47
N ALA A 279 17.31 26.47 -2.34
CA ALA A 279 18.17 26.75 -1.20
C ALA A 279 18.45 28.26 -1.02
N GLU A 280 18.61 29.02 -2.11
CA GLU A 280 18.80 30.48 -2.05
C GLU A 280 17.55 31.20 -1.49
N LEU A 281 16.35 30.63 -1.65
CA LEU A 281 15.09 31.18 -1.14
C LEU A 281 14.77 30.69 0.29
N ALA A 282 15.41 29.61 0.75
CA ALA A 282 15.14 29.03 2.05
C ALA A 282 15.54 29.98 3.20
N GLU A 283 14.58 30.30 4.07
CA GLU A 283 14.76 31.18 5.22
C GLU A 283 15.35 30.43 6.43
N ASP A 284 15.04 29.14 6.58
CA ASP A 284 15.64 28.26 7.57
C ASP A 284 17.04 27.80 7.10
N GLU A 285 18.05 27.99 7.95
CA GLU A 285 19.46 27.66 7.63
C GLU A 285 19.67 26.14 7.49
N GLY A 286 18.99 25.35 8.33
CA GLY A 286 19.05 23.89 8.28
C GLY A 286 18.46 23.37 6.97
N PHE A 287 17.31 23.88 6.57
CA PHE A 287 16.67 23.51 5.32
C PHE A 287 17.48 23.94 4.10
N ARG A 288 18.05 25.17 4.12
CA ARG A 288 18.99 25.62 3.08
C ARG A 288 20.18 24.67 2.92
N ASN A 289 20.81 24.31 4.03
CA ASN A 289 21.95 23.39 4.02
C ASN A 289 21.55 22.00 3.49
N TYR A 290 20.42 21.48 3.92
CA TYR A 290 19.89 20.20 3.43
C TYR A 290 19.67 20.23 1.91
N LEU A 291 19.03 21.27 1.36
CA LEU A 291 18.75 21.37 -0.07
C LEU A 291 20.04 21.40 -0.91
N HIS A 292 21.09 22.10 -0.46
CA HIS A 292 22.39 22.08 -1.13
C HIS A 292 23.04 20.71 -1.10
N LEU A 293 23.07 20.06 0.05
CA LEU A 293 23.64 18.72 0.19
C LEU A 293 22.83 17.66 -0.60
N ARG A 294 21.50 17.81 -0.66
CA ARG A 294 20.64 16.92 -1.45
C ARG A 294 20.87 17.11 -2.96
N ALA A 295 21.10 18.33 -3.41
CA ALA A 295 21.50 18.60 -4.78
C ALA A 295 22.83 17.92 -5.14
N GLU A 296 23.82 17.95 -4.25
CA GLU A 296 25.10 17.24 -4.43
C GLU A 296 24.89 15.71 -4.42
N ALA A 297 24.04 15.22 -3.51
CA ALA A 297 23.74 13.80 -3.39
C ALA A 297 23.12 13.21 -4.69
N LEU A 298 22.20 13.93 -5.33
CA LEU A 298 21.64 13.51 -6.62
C LEU A 298 22.70 13.43 -7.74
N LEU A 299 23.76 14.24 -7.68
CA LEU A 299 24.83 14.24 -8.69
C LEU A 299 25.93 13.21 -8.42
N THR A 300 25.94 12.58 -7.24
CA THR A 300 27.04 11.70 -6.80
C THR A 300 26.57 10.32 -6.31
N ASP A 301 25.27 10.15 -6.09
CA ASP A 301 24.64 8.98 -5.42
C ASP A 301 25.15 8.77 -3.98
N ASP A 302 25.75 9.77 -3.32
CA ASP A 302 26.14 9.73 -1.90
C ASP A 302 25.19 10.59 -1.07
N TYR A 303 24.22 9.95 -0.42
CA TYR A 303 23.16 10.60 0.33
C TYR A 303 23.49 10.82 1.81
N TYR A 304 24.60 10.29 2.33
CA TYR A 304 24.90 10.30 3.76
C TYR A 304 24.91 11.73 4.36
N ALA A 305 25.61 12.68 3.74
CA ALA A 305 25.71 14.04 4.25
C ALA A 305 24.36 14.77 4.26
N SER A 306 23.55 14.59 3.22
CA SER A 306 22.21 15.18 3.13
C SER A 306 21.24 14.55 4.13
N ASP A 307 21.31 13.25 4.36
CA ASP A 307 20.48 12.56 5.34
C ASP A 307 20.83 13.00 6.78
N MET A 308 22.12 13.17 7.07
CA MET A 308 22.57 13.72 8.36
C MET A 308 22.05 15.15 8.58
N ALA A 309 22.09 16.01 7.55
CA ALA A 309 21.55 17.37 7.63
C ALA A 309 20.03 17.36 7.80
N TRP A 310 19.32 16.46 7.11
CA TRP A 310 17.87 16.29 7.26
C TRP A 310 17.48 15.90 8.69
N MET A 311 18.24 15.01 9.32
CA MET A 311 18.03 14.62 10.72
C MET A 311 18.27 15.75 11.73
N GLU A 312 19.09 16.75 11.37
CA GLU A 312 19.38 17.91 12.23
C GLU A 312 18.35 19.04 12.11
N MET A 313 17.58 19.04 11.05
CA MET A 313 16.59 20.05 10.72
C MET A 313 15.34 19.89 11.59
N LYS A 314 15.02 20.89 12.43
CA LYS A 314 13.93 20.79 13.43
C LYS A 314 12.87 21.89 13.32
N GLU A 315 13.27 23.10 12.93
CA GLU A 315 12.45 24.31 13.02
C GLU A 315 11.79 24.74 11.69
N ASN A 316 12.12 24.06 10.61
CA ASN A 316 11.62 24.32 9.25
C ASN A 316 10.10 24.18 9.15
N ASP A 317 9.45 25.12 8.44
CA ASP A 317 8.03 25.05 8.12
C ASP A 317 7.74 24.09 6.95
N ILE A 318 8.65 24.08 5.98
CA ILE A 318 8.60 23.24 4.79
C ILE A 318 9.62 22.13 4.94
N ASP A 319 9.23 20.89 4.67
CA ASP A 319 10.11 19.73 4.58
C ASP A 319 10.01 19.11 3.19
N PHE A 320 11.09 18.53 2.70
CA PHE A 320 11.15 17.93 1.38
C PHE A 320 11.90 16.61 1.43
N VAL A 321 11.18 15.53 1.28
CA VAL A 321 11.77 14.20 1.10
C VAL A 321 11.90 13.96 -0.40
N VAL A 322 13.11 13.66 -0.90
CA VAL A 322 13.37 13.55 -2.34
C VAL A 322 14.57 12.66 -2.65
N GLY A 323 14.45 11.81 -3.63
CA GLY A 323 15.52 10.95 -4.17
C GLY A 323 15.11 9.50 -4.32
N PRO A 324 16.05 8.57 -4.56
CA PRO A 324 15.83 7.13 -4.52
C PRO A 324 15.80 6.66 -3.05
N ILE A 325 14.66 6.14 -2.59
CA ILE A 325 14.41 5.95 -1.14
C ILE A 325 14.06 4.49 -0.83
N GLU A 326 12.92 3.99 -1.30
CA GLU A 326 12.42 2.65 -0.97
C GLU A 326 12.82 1.63 -2.03
N ASN A 327 13.06 0.39 -1.63
CA ASN A 327 13.54 -0.68 -2.52
C ASN A 327 12.53 -1.80 -2.76
N TYR A 328 11.28 -1.63 -2.35
CA TYR A 328 10.25 -2.66 -2.49
C TYR A 328 9.86 -2.92 -3.95
N GLU A 329 10.00 -1.91 -4.81
CA GLU A 329 9.66 -2.01 -6.24
C GLU A 329 10.59 -2.97 -6.99
N ASP A 330 11.83 -3.12 -6.58
CA ASP A 330 12.80 -4.06 -7.18
C ASP A 330 12.28 -5.51 -7.17
N ALA A 331 11.65 -5.97 -6.12
CA ALA A 331 11.00 -7.29 -6.00
C ALA A 331 11.82 -8.51 -6.50
N LEU A 332 12.99 -8.31 -7.14
CA LEU A 332 13.89 -9.37 -7.61
C LEU A 332 14.97 -9.69 -6.57
N TYR A 333 15.70 -8.66 -6.13
CA TYR A 333 16.77 -8.78 -5.14
C TYR A 333 16.62 -7.78 -3.99
N ASN A 334 15.73 -6.81 -4.10
CA ASN A 334 15.57 -5.67 -3.18
C ASN A 334 16.85 -4.83 -3.04
N TYR A 335 17.63 -4.70 -4.11
CA TYR A 335 18.86 -3.93 -4.13
C TYR A 335 18.71 -2.53 -4.72
N LYS A 336 17.58 -2.22 -5.40
CA LYS A 336 17.43 -0.98 -6.15
C LYS A 336 16.36 -0.09 -5.54
N ALA A 337 16.73 1.16 -5.25
CA ALA A 337 15.80 2.14 -4.71
C ALA A 337 15.03 2.86 -5.82
N ALA A 338 13.74 3.03 -5.58
CA ALA A 338 12.83 3.79 -6.42
C ALA A 338 12.90 5.28 -6.11
N HIS A 339 12.75 6.14 -7.14
CA HIS A 339 12.65 7.57 -6.94
C HIS A 339 11.26 7.95 -6.43
N GLU A 340 11.26 8.83 -5.45
CA GLU A 340 10.04 9.43 -4.91
C GLU A 340 10.29 10.81 -4.32
N SER A 341 9.23 11.54 -4.09
CA SER A 341 9.31 12.77 -3.30
C SER A 341 8.00 13.11 -2.59
N PHE A 342 8.14 13.82 -1.46
CA PHE A 342 7.04 14.39 -0.69
C PHE A 342 7.35 15.86 -0.39
N ILE A 343 6.43 16.76 -0.74
CA ILE A 343 6.48 18.16 -0.28
C ILE A 343 5.57 18.26 0.93
N LEU A 344 6.12 18.69 2.07
CA LEU A 344 5.48 18.60 3.37
C LEU A 344 5.47 19.97 4.08
N LEU A 345 4.37 20.25 4.78
CA LEU A 345 4.25 21.40 5.67
C LEU A 345 4.10 20.90 7.11
N LYS A 346 4.95 21.38 8.01
CA LYS A 346 5.01 20.89 9.39
C LYS A 346 3.84 21.40 10.22
N ASP A 347 3.11 20.50 10.88
CA ASP A 347 2.11 20.85 11.89
C ASP A 347 2.80 21.06 13.26
N LYS A 348 3.09 22.31 13.58
CA LYS A 348 3.77 22.67 14.84
C LYS A 348 2.93 22.33 16.07
N THR A 349 1.60 22.43 15.99
CA THR A 349 0.72 22.11 17.12
C THR A 349 0.81 20.64 17.51
N TRP A 350 0.81 19.75 16.52
CA TRP A 350 1.00 18.33 16.76
C TRP A 350 2.43 18.00 17.20
N SER A 351 3.43 18.67 16.66
CA SER A 351 4.82 18.50 17.07
C SER A 351 5.04 18.83 18.54
N GLU A 352 4.39 19.89 19.06
CA GLU A 352 4.40 20.24 20.48
C GLU A 352 3.71 19.17 21.36
N LYS A 353 2.52 18.67 20.94
CA LYS A 353 1.83 17.57 21.62
C LYS A 353 2.70 16.33 21.74
N LEU A 354 3.38 15.94 20.66
CA LEU A 354 4.26 14.78 20.62
C LEU A 354 5.49 14.95 21.51
N SER A 355 6.09 16.12 21.52
CA SER A 355 7.19 16.45 22.45
C SER A 355 6.76 16.26 23.91
N TYR A 356 5.55 16.71 24.25
CA TYR A 356 4.98 16.49 25.58
C TYR A 356 4.82 15.00 25.90
N ILE A 357 4.27 14.21 24.97
CA ILE A 357 4.08 12.76 25.14
C ILE A 357 5.42 12.05 25.36
N ASN A 358 6.44 12.37 24.60
CA ASN A 358 7.77 11.82 24.79
C ASN A 358 8.30 12.08 26.22
N SER A 359 7.96 13.21 26.82
CA SER A 359 8.36 13.53 28.19
C SER A 359 7.70 12.64 29.25
N VAL A 360 6.50 12.12 28.99
CA VAL A 360 5.75 11.27 29.93
C VAL A 360 5.89 9.76 29.65
N LEU A 361 6.50 9.36 28.54
CA LEU A 361 6.70 7.96 28.17
C LEU A 361 7.39 7.10 29.26
N PRO A 362 8.44 7.58 29.96
CA PRO A 362 9.03 6.80 31.05
C PRO A 362 8.06 6.47 32.18
N ASP A 363 7.10 7.36 32.45
CA ASP A 363 6.06 7.14 33.45
C ASP A 363 5.04 6.12 32.92
N MET A 364 4.65 6.23 31.66
CA MET A 364 3.74 5.28 31.02
C MET A 364 4.32 3.87 30.98
N GLN A 365 5.64 3.75 30.68
CA GLN A 365 6.33 2.46 30.73
C GLN A 365 6.27 1.84 32.13
N ARG A 366 6.49 2.63 33.19
CA ARG A 366 6.40 2.14 34.57
C ARG A 366 4.99 1.69 34.97
N ASN A 367 3.98 2.29 34.37
CA ASN A 367 2.57 2.02 34.63
C ASN A 367 1.97 0.89 33.79
N LEU A 368 2.74 0.29 32.87
CA LEU A 368 2.24 -0.86 32.07
C LEU A 368 1.64 -1.94 32.98
N PRO A 369 0.53 -2.59 32.58
CA PRO A 369 -0.26 -3.50 33.43
C PRO A 369 0.40 -4.89 33.59
N VAL A 370 1.71 -4.91 33.72
CA VAL A 370 2.52 -6.14 33.87
C VAL A 370 3.45 -6.04 35.08
N PRO A 371 3.96 -7.17 35.62
CA PRO A 371 4.94 -7.16 36.69
C PRO A 371 6.22 -6.39 36.31
N ASP A 372 6.91 -5.84 37.31
CA ASP A 372 8.06 -4.95 37.09
C ASP A 372 9.16 -5.54 36.21
N ALA A 373 9.34 -6.86 36.22
CA ALA A 373 10.33 -7.53 35.35
C ALA A 373 10.12 -7.29 33.85
N TYR A 374 8.89 -6.98 33.43
CA TYR A 374 8.54 -6.79 32.00
C TYR A 374 8.53 -5.32 31.56
N LYS A 375 8.94 -4.38 32.40
CA LYS A 375 8.89 -2.93 32.14
C LYS A 375 10.13 -2.18 32.62
N GLN A 376 11.26 -2.90 32.71
CA GLN A 376 12.53 -2.35 33.21
C GLN A 376 13.29 -1.52 32.17
N GLU A 377 13.00 -1.70 30.88
CA GLU A 377 13.65 -0.94 29.83
C GLU A 377 13.17 0.51 29.82
N ILE A 378 14.06 1.41 29.48
CA ILE A 378 13.70 2.82 29.28
C ILE A 378 13.22 2.95 27.84
N PRO A 379 12.03 3.51 27.63
CA PRO A 379 11.55 3.78 26.27
C PRO A 379 12.59 4.61 25.49
N GLY A 380 12.86 4.21 24.25
CA GLY A 380 13.75 4.98 23.39
C GLY A 380 13.14 6.37 23.13
N SER A 381 13.95 7.40 23.37
CA SER A 381 13.60 8.80 23.06
C SER A 381 14.06 9.23 21.66
N ASP A 382 14.64 8.30 20.90
CA ASP A 382 15.48 8.60 19.73
C ASP A 382 14.72 8.70 18.40
N SER A 383 13.40 8.54 18.40
CA SER A 383 12.59 8.76 17.19
C SER A 383 11.99 10.16 17.22
N ASP A 384 12.35 10.97 16.23
CA ASP A 384 11.72 12.27 15.97
C ASP A 384 10.38 12.00 15.24
N LEU A 385 9.28 12.08 15.99
CA LEU A 385 7.92 11.90 15.45
C LEU A 385 7.29 13.26 15.22
N GLY A 386 6.79 13.50 14.00
CA GLY A 386 6.13 14.73 13.60
C GLY A 386 4.87 14.50 12.79
N ALA A 387 3.96 15.47 12.80
CA ALA A 387 2.80 15.51 11.93
C ALA A 387 3.01 16.58 10.84
N TYR A 388 2.60 16.26 9.63
CA TYR A 388 2.77 17.10 8.46
C TYR A 388 1.51 17.08 7.60
N ASP A 389 1.23 18.19 6.94
CA ASP A 389 0.33 18.21 5.81
C ASP A 389 1.16 18.04 4.53
N VAL A 390 0.86 17.03 3.75
CA VAL A 390 1.52 16.81 2.47
C VAL A 390 0.79 17.61 1.39
N VAL A 391 1.53 18.22 0.49
CA VAL A 391 0.97 19.01 -0.62
C VAL A 391 1.30 18.45 -1.99
N TYR A 392 2.23 17.48 -2.06
CA TYR A 392 2.55 16.78 -3.30
C TYR A 392 3.21 15.42 -3.03
N TYR A 393 2.81 14.43 -3.81
CA TYR A 393 3.44 13.11 -3.90
C TYR A 393 3.97 12.90 -5.32
N ALA A 394 5.14 12.32 -5.46
CA ALA A 394 5.65 11.90 -6.75
C ALA A 394 6.42 10.59 -6.65
N GLY A 395 6.32 9.75 -7.67
CA GLY A 395 7.01 8.48 -7.76
C GLY A 395 6.42 7.38 -6.89
N ASP A 396 7.28 6.57 -6.26
CA ASP A 396 6.89 5.34 -5.56
C ASP A 396 5.79 5.54 -4.51
N CYS A 397 5.89 6.59 -3.74
CA CYS A 397 4.92 6.93 -2.69
C CYS A 397 3.51 7.25 -3.21
N ASN A 398 3.38 7.59 -4.51
CA ASN A 398 2.12 7.86 -5.18
C ASN A 398 1.54 6.62 -5.87
N ALA A 399 2.26 5.50 -5.93
CA ALA A 399 1.88 4.31 -6.68
C ALA A 399 0.89 3.43 -5.92
N GLY A 400 -0.26 3.15 -6.51
CA GLY A 400 -1.31 2.32 -5.89
C GLY A 400 -1.88 2.96 -4.62
N SER A 401 -1.64 2.36 -3.46
CA SER A 401 -2.07 2.92 -2.16
C SER A 401 -1.19 4.10 -1.75
N LYS A 402 -1.82 5.20 -1.38
CA LYS A 402 -1.09 6.40 -0.96
C LYS A 402 -0.42 6.22 0.39
N THR A 403 0.87 6.55 0.46
CA THR A 403 1.65 6.56 1.70
C THR A 403 1.07 7.55 2.70
N ILE A 404 0.90 7.14 3.95
CA ILE A 404 0.36 7.99 5.03
C ILE A 404 1.37 8.24 6.15
N ALA A 405 2.51 7.54 6.12
CA ALA A 405 3.57 7.67 7.10
C ALA A 405 4.92 7.38 6.45
N ILE A 406 5.95 8.07 6.92
CA ILE A 406 7.33 7.96 6.44
C ILE A 406 8.22 7.67 7.65
N ASN A 407 9.16 6.74 7.53
CA ASN A 407 10.16 6.44 8.57
C ASN A 407 11.56 6.37 7.93
N LEU A 408 12.30 7.44 8.00
CA LEU A 408 13.57 7.63 7.30
C LEU A 408 14.65 8.22 8.23
N PRO A 409 15.92 8.20 7.82
CA PRO A 409 16.47 7.62 6.60
C PRO A 409 16.63 6.10 6.68
N ASN A 410 16.82 5.45 5.52
CA ASN A 410 17.09 4.02 5.43
C ASN A 410 18.57 3.66 5.63
N ASP A 411 19.48 4.64 5.64
CA ASP A 411 20.92 4.43 5.86
C ASP A 411 21.22 4.05 7.32
N GLU A 412 21.67 2.82 7.55
CA GLU A 412 22.01 2.30 8.88
C GLU A 412 23.08 3.14 9.61
N ARG A 413 23.99 3.81 8.87
CA ARG A 413 25.02 4.69 9.45
C ARG A 413 24.38 5.92 10.07
N VAL A 414 23.37 6.50 9.39
CA VAL A 414 22.61 7.65 9.88
C VAL A 414 21.73 7.23 11.05
N GLN A 415 21.00 6.10 10.91
CA GLN A 415 20.18 5.57 12.00
C GLN A 415 20.99 5.30 13.27
N SER A 416 22.20 4.74 13.13
CA SER A 416 23.10 4.49 14.27
C SER A 416 23.62 5.79 14.93
N ALA A 417 23.74 6.87 14.15
CA ALA A 417 24.28 8.14 14.63
C ALA A 417 23.20 9.08 15.18
N LYS A 418 22.00 9.09 14.60
CA LYS A 418 20.94 10.09 14.82
C LYS A 418 19.55 9.49 15.07
N GLY A 419 19.36 8.17 14.96
CA GLY A 419 18.04 7.54 14.98
C GLY A 419 17.31 7.72 13.65
N SER A 420 15.97 7.78 13.72
CA SER A 420 15.11 7.99 12.55
C SER A 420 14.05 9.07 12.81
N ARG A 421 13.53 9.66 11.73
CA ARG A 421 12.37 10.55 11.77
C ARG A 421 11.15 9.83 11.23
N LYS A 422 10.07 9.90 11.99
CA LYS A 422 8.76 9.38 11.64
C LYS A 422 7.82 10.55 11.36
N LEU A 423 7.33 10.63 10.13
CA LEU A 423 6.45 11.69 9.69
C LEU A 423 5.07 11.10 9.39
N GLN A 424 4.03 11.63 10.02
CA GLN A 424 2.66 11.23 9.79
C GLN A 424 1.98 12.28 8.92
N LEU A 425 1.39 11.84 7.81
CA LEU A 425 0.82 12.71 6.78
C LEU A 425 -0.65 12.97 7.10
N LYS A 426 -0.89 13.98 7.97
CA LYS A 426 -2.15 14.24 8.65
C LYS A 426 -3.33 14.45 7.68
N ASN A 427 -3.18 15.29 6.65
CA ASN A 427 -4.25 15.54 5.70
C ASN A 427 -4.55 14.31 4.84
N ALA A 428 -3.56 13.53 4.42
CA ALA A 428 -3.77 12.26 3.72
C ALA A 428 -4.52 11.24 4.60
N ILE A 429 -4.17 11.18 5.90
CA ILE A 429 -4.89 10.36 6.87
C ILE A 429 -6.33 10.85 7.03
N ARG A 430 -6.57 12.19 7.02
CA ARG A 430 -7.90 12.79 7.08
C ARG A 430 -8.77 12.38 5.88
N TYR A 431 -8.25 12.46 4.67
CA TYR A 431 -8.99 12.03 3.48
C TYR A 431 -9.35 10.53 3.53
N LYS A 432 -8.42 9.67 3.97
CA LYS A 432 -8.74 8.24 4.18
C LYS A 432 -9.76 8.02 5.30
N PHE A 433 -9.79 8.87 6.30
CA PHE A 433 -10.82 8.86 7.33
C PHE A 433 -12.19 9.22 6.74
N GLU A 434 -12.29 10.35 6.06
CA GLU A 434 -13.53 10.89 5.53
C GLU A 434 -14.12 10.01 4.42
N GLU A 435 -13.29 9.60 3.45
CA GLU A 435 -13.74 8.89 2.25
C GLU A 435 -13.87 7.37 2.45
N ILE A 436 -13.22 6.80 3.45
CA ILE A 436 -13.19 5.34 3.63
C ILE A 436 -13.72 4.93 5.01
N LEU A 437 -13.15 5.47 6.10
CA LEU A 437 -13.48 5.00 7.44
C LEU A 437 -14.90 5.40 7.86
N VAL A 438 -15.30 6.64 7.60
CA VAL A 438 -16.67 7.11 7.89
C VAL A 438 -17.72 6.30 7.12
N PRO A 439 -17.61 6.07 5.80
CA PRO A 439 -18.51 5.18 5.07
C PRO A 439 -18.55 3.75 5.63
N ILE A 440 -17.40 3.15 5.98
CA ILE A 440 -17.34 1.84 6.64
C ILE A 440 -18.13 1.86 7.95
N SER A 441 -17.93 2.90 8.74
CA SER A 441 -18.58 3.05 10.05
C SER A 441 -20.11 3.17 9.92
N ASN A 442 -20.58 3.86 8.90
CA ASN A 442 -22.02 3.98 8.61
C ASN A 442 -22.67 2.63 8.25
N VAL A 443 -21.89 1.64 7.81
CA VAL A 443 -22.36 0.29 7.50
C VAL A 443 -22.21 -0.65 8.67
N LEU A 444 -21.08 -0.60 9.36
CA LEU A 444 -20.69 -1.64 10.32
C LEU A 444 -20.80 -1.22 11.81
N ILE A 445 -20.86 0.07 12.13
CA ILE A 445 -20.99 0.53 13.51
C ILE A 445 -22.47 0.83 13.83
N ALA A 446 -22.91 0.45 15.02
CA ALA A 446 -24.26 0.74 15.52
C ALA A 446 -24.56 2.24 15.45
N GLU A 447 -25.75 2.61 15.00
CA GLU A 447 -26.12 4.00 14.67
C GLU A 447 -25.88 4.96 15.84
N GLU A 448 -26.19 4.53 17.06
CA GLU A 448 -26.02 5.31 18.29
C GLU A 448 -24.55 5.52 18.69
N GLN A 449 -23.60 4.84 18.05
CA GLN A 449 -22.16 4.99 18.34
C GLN A 449 -21.38 5.63 17.18
N ARG A 450 -22.02 5.96 16.07
CA ARG A 450 -21.33 6.54 14.89
C ARG A 450 -20.77 7.92 15.17
N GLU A 451 -21.39 8.69 16.06
CA GLU A 451 -20.88 10.00 16.47
C GLU A 451 -19.51 9.93 17.16
N HIS A 452 -19.16 8.78 17.73
CA HIS A 452 -17.83 8.51 18.30
C HIS A 452 -16.75 8.18 17.28
N VAL A 453 -17.08 8.04 15.98
CA VAL A 453 -16.08 7.87 14.94
C VAL A 453 -15.58 9.24 14.51
N THR A 454 -14.47 9.68 15.09
CA THR A 454 -13.93 11.02 14.91
C THR A 454 -12.53 11.01 14.30
N PHE A 455 -12.18 12.07 13.54
CA PHE A 455 -10.85 12.19 12.97
C PHE A 455 -9.76 12.30 14.04
N ASP A 456 -10.02 13.06 15.08
CA ASP A 456 -9.03 13.26 16.14
C ASP A 456 -8.67 11.93 16.82
N ALA A 457 -9.68 11.08 17.12
CA ALA A 457 -9.46 9.76 17.67
C ALA A 457 -8.72 8.84 16.67
N PHE A 458 -9.06 8.90 15.38
CA PHE A 458 -8.38 8.12 14.35
C PHE A 458 -6.90 8.50 14.24
N PHE A 459 -6.61 9.79 14.16
CA PHE A 459 -5.24 10.29 14.06
C PHE A 459 -4.43 10.00 15.33
N GLU A 460 -5.04 10.16 16.51
CA GLU A 460 -4.41 9.82 17.80
C GLU A 460 -4.06 8.32 17.90
N ASN A 461 -4.98 7.44 17.52
CA ASN A 461 -4.74 6.01 17.53
C ASN A 461 -3.53 5.65 16.66
N ILE A 462 -3.36 6.31 15.48
CA ILE A 462 -2.20 6.13 14.59
C ILE A 462 -0.93 6.73 15.23
N MET A 463 -1.00 7.95 15.73
CA MET A 463 0.18 8.62 16.30
C MET A 463 0.73 7.87 17.51
N TYR A 464 -0.16 7.43 18.40
CA TYR A 464 0.26 6.71 19.60
C TYR A 464 0.65 5.26 19.32
N HIS A 465 0.23 4.66 18.21
CA HIS A 465 0.77 3.39 17.74
C HIS A 465 2.30 3.50 17.52
N GLU A 466 2.74 4.56 16.80
CA GLU A 466 4.17 4.80 16.57
C GLU A 466 4.96 5.03 17.87
N VAL A 467 4.35 5.76 18.81
CA VAL A 467 4.93 5.97 20.14
C VAL A 467 5.02 4.65 20.92
N ALA A 468 3.98 3.82 20.84
CA ALA A 468 3.86 2.58 21.59
C ALA A 468 4.85 1.49 21.14
N HIS A 469 5.43 1.58 19.94
CA HIS A 469 6.55 0.73 19.57
C HIS A 469 7.73 0.85 20.53
N GLY A 470 7.96 2.03 21.11
CA GLY A 470 8.99 2.28 22.11
C GLY A 470 8.71 1.67 23.49
N LEU A 471 7.49 1.19 23.76
CA LEU A 471 7.09 0.62 25.04
C LEU A 471 7.27 -0.90 25.11
N GLY A 472 7.26 -1.43 26.34
CA GLY A 472 7.48 -2.86 26.61
C GLY A 472 8.95 -3.17 26.78
N ILE A 473 9.39 -4.34 26.29
CA ILE A 473 10.77 -4.78 26.38
C ILE A 473 11.26 -5.38 25.05
N ASN A 474 12.55 -5.17 24.77
CA ASN A 474 13.24 -5.71 23.59
C ASN A 474 14.06 -6.96 23.91
N GLN A 475 14.43 -7.17 25.19
CA GLN A 475 15.17 -8.33 25.66
C GLN A 475 14.25 -9.23 26.48
N THR A 476 14.36 -10.54 26.26
CA THR A 476 13.60 -11.51 27.06
C THR A 476 14.13 -11.57 28.51
N ILE A 477 13.22 -11.62 29.50
CA ILE A 477 13.58 -11.62 30.92
C ILE A 477 14.29 -12.91 31.37
N ASN A 478 14.23 -13.97 30.57
CA ASN A 478 14.80 -15.30 30.85
C ASN A 478 16.06 -15.62 30.04
N GLY A 479 16.66 -14.61 29.40
CA GLY A 479 17.95 -14.75 28.70
C GLY A 479 17.91 -15.47 27.36
N LYS A 480 16.73 -15.59 26.72
CA LYS A 480 16.58 -16.17 25.36
C LYS A 480 17.05 -15.22 24.24
N GLY A 481 17.66 -14.09 24.56
CA GLY A 481 18.05 -13.04 23.61
C GLY A 481 16.99 -11.98 23.38
N THR A 482 17.00 -11.35 22.22
CA THR A 482 15.98 -10.36 21.88
C THR A 482 14.61 -11.00 21.70
N VAL A 483 13.55 -10.23 21.97
CA VAL A 483 12.16 -10.68 21.72
C VAL A 483 12.00 -11.12 20.25
N ARG A 484 12.58 -10.36 19.32
CA ARG A 484 12.58 -10.70 17.87
C ARG A 484 13.21 -12.08 17.62
N SER A 485 14.39 -12.34 18.19
CA SER A 485 15.06 -13.64 17.99
C SER A 485 14.33 -14.80 18.65
N ALA A 486 13.65 -14.56 19.78
CA ALA A 486 12.90 -15.57 20.51
C ALA A 486 11.57 -15.93 19.83
N LEU A 487 10.86 -14.95 19.26
CA LEU A 487 9.56 -15.15 18.60
C LEU A 487 9.66 -15.42 17.09
N LYS A 488 10.84 -15.22 16.48
CA LYS A 488 11.11 -15.52 15.06
C LYS A 488 10.09 -14.88 14.12
N GLU A 489 9.53 -15.65 13.18
CA GLU A 489 8.54 -15.20 12.20
C GLU A 489 7.20 -14.72 12.82
N GLN A 490 6.94 -15.01 14.09
CA GLN A 490 5.75 -14.54 14.80
C GLN A 490 5.94 -13.13 15.37
N TYR A 491 7.17 -12.64 15.45
CA TYR A 491 7.52 -11.39 16.11
C TYR A 491 6.73 -10.21 15.54
N SER A 492 6.75 -10.01 14.23
CA SER A 492 6.18 -8.81 13.62
C SER A 492 4.67 -8.68 13.88
N ALA A 493 3.91 -9.77 13.80
CA ALA A 493 2.47 -9.72 14.08
C ALA A 493 2.17 -9.36 15.56
N LEU A 494 2.98 -9.86 16.51
CA LEU A 494 2.82 -9.51 17.91
C LEU A 494 3.32 -8.10 18.21
N GLU A 495 4.35 -7.61 17.52
CA GLU A 495 4.88 -6.26 17.69
C GLU A 495 3.86 -5.21 17.25
N GLU A 496 3.25 -5.40 16.05
CA GLU A 496 2.15 -4.55 15.60
C GLU A 496 0.94 -4.63 16.56
N GLY A 497 0.62 -5.84 17.01
CA GLY A 497 -0.43 -6.03 18.03
C GLY A 497 -0.13 -5.34 19.36
N LYS A 498 1.13 -5.33 19.79
CA LYS A 498 1.60 -4.58 20.98
C LYS A 498 1.42 -3.07 20.76
N ALA A 499 1.92 -2.55 19.66
CA ALA A 499 1.88 -1.12 19.36
C ALA A 499 0.43 -0.60 19.32
N ASP A 500 -0.47 -1.31 18.66
CA ASP A 500 -1.88 -0.96 18.58
C ASP A 500 -2.58 -1.00 19.96
N ILE A 501 -2.37 -2.06 20.73
CA ILE A 501 -3.07 -2.18 22.02
C ILE A 501 -2.50 -1.23 23.08
N LEU A 502 -1.19 -0.99 23.05
CA LEU A 502 -0.56 -0.04 23.96
C LEU A 502 -0.86 1.42 23.56
N SER A 503 -1.12 1.72 22.28
CA SER A 503 -1.62 3.04 21.88
C SER A 503 -2.94 3.34 22.57
N LEU A 504 -3.89 2.42 22.51
CA LEU A 504 -5.19 2.55 23.16
C LEU A 504 -5.07 2.59 24.69
N TYR A 505 -4.14 1.82 25.26
CA TYR A 505 -3.81 1.87 26.69
C TYR A 505 -3.25 3.24 27.09
N LEU A 506 -2.30 3.81 26.34
CA LEU A 506 -1.74 5.14 26.57
C LEU A 506 -2.82 6.21 26.56
N ILE A 507 -3.67 6.22 25.55
CA ILE A 507 -4.79 7.16 25.42
C ILE A 507 -5.70 7.06 26.64
N THR A 508 -6.03 5.83 27.07
CA THR A 508 -6.85 5.59 28.25
C THR A 508 -6.20 6.16 29.51
N GLN A 509 -4.91 5.89 29.73
CA GLN A 509 -4.18 6.41 30.89
C GLN A 509 -4.07 7.94 30.88
N MET A 510 -3.83 8.54 29.70
CA MET A 510 -3.77 10.01 29.57
C MET A 510 -5.14 10.65 29.81
N HIS A 511 -6.22 10.01 29.37
CA HIS A 511 -7.59 10.46 29.65
C HIS A 511 -7.87 10.40 31.17
N GLU A 512 -7.60 9.28 31.85
CA GLU A 512 -7.79 9.12 33.29
C GLU A 512 -6.99 10.14 34.12
N GLN A 513 -5.83 10.57 33.59
CA GLN A 513 -5.00 11.62 34.22
C GLN A 513 -5.40 13.05 33.81
N GLY A 514 -6.47 13.22 33.01
CA GLY A 514 -6.97 14.54 32.58
C GLY A 514 -6.05 15.23 31.54
N MET A 515 -5.14 14.52 30.91
CA MET A 515 -4.18 15.09 29.95
C MET A 515 -4.79 15.38 28.57
N LEU A 516 -5.92 14.75 28.25
CA LEU A 516 -6.61 14.89 26.94
C LEU A 516 -7.78 15.88 26.97
N GLY A 517 -7.98 16.60 28.09
CA GLY A 517 -9.10 17.55 28.26
C GLY A 517 -10.46 16.83 28.44
N GLU A 518 -11.54 17.48 27.99
CA GLU A 518 -12.93 16.99 28.17
C GLU A 518 -13.41 16.07 27.03
N ARG A 519 -12.49 15.33 26.38
CA ARG A 519 -12.84 14.42 25.28
C ARG A 519 -13.44 13.12 25.80
N ASP A 520 -14.33 12.52 25.02
CA ASP A 520 -14.92 11.21 25.33
C ASP A 520 -13.99 10.09 24.87
N LEU A 521 -13.56 9.24 25.79
CA LEU A 521 -12.70 8.08 25.48
C LEU A 521 -13.41 7.06 24.57
N MET A 522 -14.75 7.07 24.50
CA MET A 522 -15.50 6.26 23.54
C MET A 522 -15.12 6.59 22.10
N ASP A 523 -14.74 7.83 21.80
CA ASP A 523 -14.30 8.22 20.46
C ASP A 523 -13.10 7.36 20.00
N ASN A 524 -12.11 7.19 20.87
CA ASN A 524 -10.96 6.35 20.57
C ASN A 524 -11.32 4.87 20.46
N TYR A 525 -12.19 4.35 21.31
CA TYR A 525 -12.56 2.92 21.31
C TYR A 525 -13.41 2.54 20.08
N VAL A 526 -14.42 3.36 19.75
CA VAL A 526 -15.28 3.10 18.59
C VAL A 526 -14.50 3.30 17.28
N THR A 527 -13.73 4.39 17.18
CA THR A 527 -12.87 4.63 16.01
C THR A 527 -11.81 3.54 15.83
N PHE A 528 -11.24 3.02 16.92
CA PHE A 528 -10.29 1.90 16.88
C PHE A 528 -10.92 0.63 16.29
N MET A 529 -12.14 0.28 16.71
CA MET A 529 -12.88 -0.84 16.13
C MET A 529 -13.19 -0.64 14.65
N ALA A 530 -13.65 0.55 14.27
CA ALA A 530 -13.92 0.88 12.88
C ALA A 530 -12.65 0.76 12.01
N SER A 531 -11.49 1.13 12.54
CA SER A 531 -10.19 1.06 11.87
C SER A 531 -9.77 -0.37 11.55
N ILE A 532 -10.16 -1.36 12.38
CA ILE A 532 -9.90 -2.78 12.10
C ILE A 532 -10.57 -3.17 10.76
N PHE A 533 -11.85 -2.83 10.56
CA PHE A 533 -12.56 -3.16 9.32
C PHE A 533 -11.90 -2.54 8.09
N ARG A 534 -11.44 -1.28 8.18
CA ARG A 534 -10.70 -0.64 7.10
C ARG A 534 -9.42 -1.40 6.76
N SER A 535 -8.62 -1.76 7.76
CA SER A 535 -7.31 -2.39 7.58
C SER A 535 -7.41 -3.78 6.96
N ILE A 536 -8.36 -4.61 7.41
CA ILE A 536 -8.47 -6.01 6.98
C ILE A 536 -9.06 -6.18 5.57
N ARG A 537 -9.57 -5.13 4.94
CA ARG A 537 -9.98 -5.16 3.52
C ARG A 537 -8.84 -5.54 2.58
N PHE A 538 -7.60 -5.26 2.97
CA PHE A 538 -6.38 -5.64 2.25
C PHE A 538 -5.90 -7.06 2.57
N GLY A 539 -6.70 -7.84 3.30
CA GLY A 539 -6.38 -9.20 3.71
C GLY A 539 -5.50 -9.25 4.96
N VAL A 540 -5.07 -10.47 5.29
CA VAL A 540 -4.32 -10.77 6.52
C VAL A 540 -2.92 -11.35 6.24
N ALA A 541 -2.41 -11.19 5.04
CA ALA A 541 -1.06 -11.63 4.71
C ALA A 541 0.01 -10.82 5.50
N SER A 542 -0.24 -9.53 5.70
CA SER A 542 0.64 -8.61 6.43
C SER A 542 0.63 -8.85 7.94
N SER A 543 1.65 -8.35 8.64
CA SER A 543 1.75 -8.35 10.10
C SER A 543 0.61 -7.56 10.75
N HIS A 544 0.27 -6.39 10.20
CA HIS A 544 -0.88 -5.58 10.64
C HIS A 544 -2.21 -6.32 10.47
N GLY A 545 -2.43 -7.01 9.34
CA GLY A 545 -3.65 -7.79 9.12
C GLY A 545 -3.82 -8.90 10.15
N LYS A 546 -2.74 -9.65 10.45
CA LYS A 546 -2.73 -10.68 11.50
C LYS A 546 -2.98 -10.09 12.89
N ALA A 547 -2.32 -8.99 13.23
CA ALA A 547 -2.51 -8.27 14.49
C ALA A 547 -3.96 -7.82 14.68
N ASN A 548 -4.56 -7.23 13.64
CA ASN A 548 -5.96 -6.84 13.63
C ASN A 548 -6.91 -8.01 13.92
N MET A 549 -6.68 -9.17 13.31
CA MET A 549 -7.52 -10.34 13.55
C MET A 549 -7.35 -10.93 14.94
N ILE A 550 -6.13 -10.97 15.46
CA ILE A 550 -5.88 -11.41 16.85
C ILE A 550 -6.67 -10.53 17.82
N ARG A 551 -6.63 -9.20 17.66
CA ARG A 551 -7.39 -8.26 18.50
C ARG A 551 -8.89 -8.43 18.34
N PHE A 552 -9.36 -8.49 17.11
CA PHE A 552 -10.78 -8.61 16.81
C PHE A 552 -11.40 -9.81 17.52
N TYR A 553 -10.82 -11.01 17.37
CA TYR A 553 -11.36 -12.22 17.99
C TYR A 553 -11.12 -12.27 19.50
N TYR A 554 -10.04 -11.69 19.99
CA TYR A 554 -9.81 -11.57 21.42
C TYR A 554 -10.87 -10.66 22.08
N PHE A 555 -11.14 -9.53 21.48
CA PHE A 555 -12.19 -8.60 21.93
C PHE A 555 -13.59 -9.22 21.84
N GLN A 556 -13.86 -9.98 20.78
CA GLN A 556 -15.11 -10.71 20.62
C GLN A 556 -15.31 -11.74 21.74
N GLU A 557 -14.28 -12.54 22.06
CA GLU A 557 -14.32 -13.55 23.12
C GLU A 557 -14.58 -12.97 24.50
N LEU A 558 -14.06 -11.78 24.78
CA LEU A 558 -14.29 -11.05 26.05
C LEU A 558 -15.56 -10.20 26.04
N GLY A 559 -16.29 -10.17 24.93
CA GLY A 559 -17.53 -9.40 24.78
C GLY A 559 -17.31 -7.88 24.78
N ALA A 560 -16.12 -7.43 24.39
CA ALA A 560 -15.80 -6.01 24.23
C ALA A 560 -16.68 -5.32 23.18
N PHE A 561 -17.24 -6.08 22.28
CA PHE A 561 -18.28 -5.67 21.34
C PHE A 561 -19.27 -6.81 21.09
N THR A 562 -20.43 -6.46 20.58
CA THR A 562 -21.45 -7.41 20.10
C THR A 562 -21.85 -7.06 18.68
N LYS A 563 -22.27 -8.07 17.92
CA LYS A 563 -22.83 -7.89 16.57
C LYS A 563 -24.34 -8.11 16.65
N ASP A 564 -25.12 -7.13 16.23
CA ASP A 564 -26.56 -7.30 16.01
C ASP A 564 -26.78 -8.06 14.70
N LEU A 565 -27.39 -9.23 14.76
CA LEU A 565 -27.61 -10.06 13.58
C LEU A 565 -28.73 -9.53 12.66
N GLY A 566 -29.61 -8.65 13.17
CA GLY A 566 -30.69 -8.05 12.40
C GLY A 566 -30.21 -6.91 11.51
N THR A 567 -29.34 -6.05 12.05
CA THR A 567 -28.76 -4.91 11.33
C THR A 567 -27.40 -5.22 10.71
N GLY A 568 -26.70 -6.24 11.24
CA GLY A 568 -25.31 -6.56 10.89
C GLY A 568 -24.30 -5.53 11.38
N THR A 569 -24.65 -4.74 12.41
CA THR A 569 -23.77 -3.70 12.98
C THR A 569 -23.10 -4.15 14.28
N TYR A 570 -21.98 -3.54 14.60
CA TYR A 570 -21.18 -3.79 15.78
C TYR A 570 -21.37 -2.68 16.82
N GLN A 571 -21.61 -3.08 18.05
CA GLN A 571 -21.77 -2.18 19.19
C GLN A 571 -20.68 -2.44 20.22
N ILE A 572 -19.92 -1.43 20.60
CA ILE A 572 -18.82 -1.48 21.53
C ILE A 572 -19.34 -1.32 22.97
N ASN A 573 -18.91 -2.21 23.86
CA ASN A 573 -19.16 -2.09 25.28
C ASN A 573 -17.94 -1.46 25.96
N PHE A 574 -18.09 -0.26 26.49
CA PHE A 574 -17.00 0.55 27.04
C PHE A 574 -16.19 -0.18 28.13
N GLU A 575 -16.87 -0.66 29.19
CA GLU A 575 -16.18 -1.31 30.33
C GLU A 575 -15.47 -2.61 29.90
N LYS A 576 -16.12 -3.40 29.06
CA LYS A 576 -15.54 -4.66 28.56
C LYS A 576 -14.40 -4.40 27.58
N MET A 577 -14.46 -3.32 26.78
CA MET A 577 -13.38 -2.94 25.88
C MET A 577 -12.13 -2.55 26.68
N GLN A 578 -12.28 -1.74 27.73
CA GLN A 578 -11.17 -1.37 28.61
C GLN A 578 -10.54 -2.59 29.29
N ASN A 579 -11.36 -3.52 29.77
CA ASN A 579 -10.87 -4.77 30.36
C ASN A 579 -10.14 -5.65 29.32
N ALA A 580 -10.73 -5.83 28.14
CA ALA A 580 -10.14 -6.65 27.06
C ALA A 580 -8.82 -6.05 26.55
N MET A 581 -8.73 -4.72 26.45
CA MET A 581 -7.50 -4.00 26.14
C MET A 581 -6.39 -4.33 27.16
N ASN A 582 -6.69 -4.20 28.46
CA ASN A 582 -5.73 -4.49 29.53
C ASN A 582 -5.28 -5.95 29.50
N GLU A 583 -6.22 -6.89 29.36
CA GLU A 583 -5.89 -8.33 29.29
C GLU A 583 -5.03 -8.69 28.09
N LEU A 584 -5.35 -8.11 26.91
CA LEU A 584 -4.56 -8.35 25.70
C LEU A 584 -3.17 -7.72 25.79
N ALA A 585 -3.04 -6.52 26.38
CA ALA A 585 -1.76 -5.89 26.65
C ALA A 585 -0.88 -6.78 27.55
N VAL A 586 -1.44 -7.30 28.64
CA VAL A 586 -0.75 -8.25 29.53
C VAL A 586 -0.33 -9.51 28.79
N LEU A 587 -1.23 -10.11 28.02
CA LEU A 587 -0.95 -11.34 27.24
C LEU A 587 0.23 -11.14 26.28
N ILE A 588 0.21 -10.06 25.50
CA ILE A 588 1.26 -9.78 24.50
C ILE A 588 2.59 -9.49 25.20
N LEU A 589 2.61 -8.59 26.19
CA LEU A 589 3.85 -8.21 26.88
C LEU A 589 4.51 -9.38 27.61
N ILE A 590 3.73 -10.26 28.25
CA ILE A 590 4.25 -11.46 28.90
C ILE A 590 4.76 -12.47 27.86
N THR A 591 4.04 -12.66 26.75
CA THR A 591 4.47 -13.55 25.66
C THR A 591 5.80 -13.08 25.08
N GLN A 592 5.94 -11.79 24.83
CA GLN A 592 7.18 -11.17 24.35
C GLN A 592 8.30 -11.30 25.39
N GLY A 593 8.05 -10.89 26.63
CA GLY A 593 9.05 -10.89 27.68
C GLY A 593 9.57 -12.29 28.04
N ASN A 594 8.74 -13.31 27.97
CA ASN A 594 9.13 -14.72 28.18
C ASN A 594 9.71 -15.35 26.90
N GLY A 595 9.61 -14.71 25.74
CA GLY A 595 9.97 -15.31 24.46
C GLY A 595 9.22 -16.61 24.20
N GLU A 596 7.88 -16.61 24.36
CA GLU A 596 7.02 -17.78 24.25
C GLU A 596 6.57 -18.01 22.80
N TYR A 597 7.47 -18.55 22.00
CA TYR A 597 7.25 -18.81 20.58
C TYR A 597 5.98 -19.63 20.30
N GLU A 598 5.74 -20.72 21.03
CA GLU A 598 4.58 -21.58 20.79
C GLU A 598 3.25 -20.88 21.10
N LEU A 599 3.21 -20.02 22.12
CA LEU A 599 2.03 -19.22 22.42
C LEU A 599 1.79 -18.14 21.32
N ALA A 600 2.85 -17.48 20.90
CA ALA A 600 2.79 -16.53 19.78
C ALA A 600 2.27 -17.19 18.50
N LYS A 601 2.83 -18.35 18.14
CA LYS A 601 2.40 -19.15 16.99
C LYS A 601 0.93 -19.57 17.10
N LYS A 602 0.50 -20.00 18.30
CA LYS A 602 -0.89 -20.37 18.56
C LYS A 602 -1.83 -19.19 18.32
N LEU A 603 -1.52 -18.00 18.86
CA LEU A 603 -2.33 -16.80 18.67
C LEU A 603 -2.47 -16.45 17.19
N VAL A 604 -1.38 -16.46 16.43
CA VAL A 604 -1.39 -16.18 14.98
C VAL A 604 -2.18 -17.26 14.22
N THR A 605 -1.99 -18.54 14.53
CA THR A 605 -2.65 -19.63 13.80
C THR A 605 -4.15 -19.70 14.09
N GLU A 606 -4.58 -19.48 15.35
CA GLU A 606 -5.98 -19.62 15.76
C GLU A 606 -6.81 -18.35 15.49
N LYS A 607 -6.16 -17.17 15.43
CA LYS A 607 -6.87 -15.89 15.33
C LYS A 607 -6.42 -15.01 14.15
N GLY A 608 -5.25 -15.25 13.55
CA GLY A 608 -4.68 -14.39 12.51
C GLY A 608 -5.28 -14.57 11.11
N PHE A 609 -6.58 -14.89 10.99
CA PHE A 609 -7.27 -15.08 9.70
C PHE A 609 -8.71 -14.56 9.76
N ILE A 610 -9.29 -14.25 8.60
CA ILE A 610 -10.68 -13.78 8.48
C ILE A 610 -11.61 -15.00 8.47
N ARG A 611 -12.60 -15.02 9.38
CA ARG A 611 -13.65 -16.05 9.41
C ARG A 611 -14.81 -15.66 8.51
N GLU A 612 -15.62 -16.65 8.11
CA GLU A 612 -16.74 -16.47 7.14
C GLU A 612 -17.70 -15.34 7.51
N GLU A 613 -18.05 -15.20 8.81
CA GLU A 613 -18.96 -14.13 9.25
C GLU A 613 -18.39 -12.73 9.02
N LEU A 614 -17.10 -12.54 9.22
CA LEU A 614 -16.43 -11.27 8.99
C LEU A 614 -16.19 -11.04 7.51
N GLN A 615 -15.91 -12.11 6.76
CA GLN A 615 -15.79 -12.02 5.30
C GLN A 615 -17.08 -11.51 4.66
N ALA A 616 -18.22 -11.99 5.11
CA ALA A 616 -19.52 -11.50 4.64
C ALA A 616 -19.74 -9.99 4.89
N ASP A 617 -19.23 -9.46 6.01
CA ASP A 617 -19.27 -8.00 6.26
C ASP A 617 -18.34 -7.22 5.31
N LEU A 618 -17.16 -7.77 5.01
CA LEU A 618 -16.24 -7.15 4.04
C LEU A 618 -16.81 -7.18 2.62
N ASP A 619 -17.47 -8.29 2.24
CA ASP A 619 -18.15 -8.41 0.95
C ASP A 619 -19.28 -7.38 0.83
N ARG A 620 -20.04 -7.15 1.90
CA ARG A 620 -21.08 -6.09 1.97
C ARG A 620 -20.48 -4.69 1.75
N LEU A 621 -19.31 -4.38 2.30
CA LEU A 621 -18.62 -3.11 2.06
C LEU A 621 -18.25 -2.94 0.57
N LYS A 622 -17.84 -4.03 -0.07
CA LYS A 622 -17.51 -4.05 -1.50
C LYS A 622 -18.75 -3.83 -2.37
N GLU A 623 -19.86 -4.51 -2.05
CA GLU A 623 -21.15 -4.35 -2.74
C GLU A 623 -21.70 -2.92 -2.66
N LEU A 624 -21.39 -2.20 -1.57
CA LEU A 624 -21.76 -0.79 -1.38
C LEU A 624 -20.78 0.19 -2.03
N SER A 625 -19.79 -0.31 -2.79
CA SER A 625 -18.80 0.49 -3.52
C SER A 625 -18.04 1.48 -2.64
N ILE A 626 -17.76 1.11 -1.38
CA ILE A 626 -16.94 1.94 -0.51
C ILE A 626 -15.51 1.94 -1.06
N PRO A 627 -14.89 3.13 -1.28
CA PRO A 627 -13.56 3.23 -1.89
C PRO A 627 -12.51 2.35 -1.21
N VAL A 628 -11.65 1.75 -2.00
CA VAL A 628 -10.50 0.96 -1.50
C VAL A 628 -9.40 1.91 -1.03
N ASP A 629 -9.10 2.93 -1.83
CA ASP A 629 -8.16 3.99 -1.47
C ASP A 629 -8.54 5.31 -2.16
N ILE A 630 -7.72 6.33 -1.91
CA ILE A 630 -7.83 7.67 -2.50
C ILE A 630 -6.78 7.87 -3.59
N VAL A 631 -7.06 8.78 -4.51
CA VAL A 631 -6.08 9.36 -5.43
C VAL A 631 -6.11 10.87 -5.29
N PHE A 632 -4.96 11.51 -5.52
CA PHE A 632 -4.84 12.94 -5.34
C PHE A 632 -4.96 13.68 -6.66
N ASN A 633 -5.91 14.63 -6.71
CA ASN A 633 -5.77 15.79 -7.54
C ASN A 633 -4.79 16.73 -6.80
N GLN A 634 -3.64 17.05 -7.40
CA GLN A 634 -2.56 17.76 -6.73
C GLN A 634 -1.80 18.66 -7.70
N GLY A 635 -1.24 19.74 -7.21
CA GLY A 635 -0.48 20.68 -8.01
C GLY A 635 -0.44 22.07 -7.36
N PRO A 636 0.44 22.95 -7.85
CA PRO A 636 0.59 24.30 -7.32
C PRO A 636 -0.71 25.12 -7.40
N GLU A 637 -1.56 24.87 -8.38
CA GLU A 637 -2.83 25.59 -8.58
C GLU A 637 -3.80 25.42 -7.41
N LEU A 638 -3.80 24.25 -6.76
CA LEU A 638 -4.64 23.98 -5.59
C LEU A 638 -4.20 24.77 -4.36
N LEU A 639 -2.96 25.25 -4.35
CA LEU A 639 -2.41 26.10 -3.30
C LEU A 639 -2.48 27.60 -3.67
N GLY A 640 -2.91 27.94 -4.89
CA GLY A 640 -2.92 29.31 -5.40
C GLY A 640 -1.51 29.83 -5.74
N LEU A 641 -0.60 28.96 -6.16
CA LEU A 641 0.77 29.26 -6.57
C LEU A 641 0.88 29.40 -8.09
#